data_1b28972d48559afccfd29329dbabad9b
#
_entry.id   1b28972d48559afccfd29329dbabad9b
#
_cell.length_a   1.000
_cell.length_b   1.000
_cell.length_c   1.000
_cell.angle_alpha   90.00
_cell.angle_beta   90.00
_cell.angle_gamma   90.00
#
_symmetry.space_group_name_H-M   'P 1'
#
loop_
_entity.id
_entity.type
_entity.pdbx_description
1 polymer ?
#
loop_
_entity_poly.entity_id
_entity_poly.type
_entity_poly.pdbx_seq_one_letter_code
_entity_poly.pdbx_strand_id
1 'polypeptide(L)'
;MIVPSRPARVLAPVLCVAACWVAVQAPQAQAPLPTPEQHLGFRVGADNKLARWDRIVDYMRLVAAASPRVAVRELGRTTQGNSFIVLEISAPETLANLDRFKQLERKLYFQGGPPTEAERDEIFRLGKAVVLVTCNIHSTEIGSNQMTLELVHRLATENSPLVRKILDQVIFLLVPSLNPDGQILVTDWFNKNLGTPFENSPMPWLYHPYVGHDNNRDMYMFTQKESQLTAKLLWHDWFPAVWLDEHQMGNSGARIFVMPATDPINPNVHPLIYRWNGLFGQAQAAALEAAGKDGIIYNATYTNFWQGAMAWAGWWHNQVGLLTEVASVRVAAPVEQQRAQLGRPPAPVAEDPQARRQSADPNAPLAAPRDVMPRTEYPRPWLGGRWTLRDIVDYELIATMALLETAADRRETLLRQIYEVNLATVEAGRKGDPAAILIPIASHLDLAAVTRLVDRLLIGGVEVYNPETAFDADGKHYPPGNTIVIPMTQVFARYAKDLLEKQTYPEVRRTPTSAPEPPYDVSAWSLGMQMGVETVFVRKPLAEAVRLKRLNAAPKLTSGSVTGTGTRFVFRYRGADAAVAVNRLLKEGAKITFEPAPTNGGVVTSVVTTGVTRKRIEELASEFGLNVVAGAPGVTDQRPPLARIPIRAPRVALYQPWTASMDEGWTRWVLEQFEFAPVTVHNTDIRDGFLHKKYDAIVLADQQPRSIMDGQTSPAARPEYRGGLGDDGLHALEAFVANGGTLVTLGAACDFAIERWPIPVQNVKRGLTRDQHFAPGTIVRLQVDPASPIGFGMPPDTFGFYNNSPFFTIGDGFASQTASVVARYPNTDIVGSGWLRGEEFMAGKAAIVVIEMNPGRLVLFGLRPQHRAQTHATFPLLFNALYLATSRGQGPGAGDQ
;
A
#
# COMPACT_ATOMS: atom_id res chain seq x y z
N MET A 1 -37.44 97.84 5.45
CA MET A 1 -37.53 98.95 4.58
C MET A 1 -36.49 98.77 3.45
N ILE A 2 -36.96 98.80 2.23
CA ILE A 2 -36.31 99.15 0.97
C ILE A 2 -35.21 98.18 0.46
N VAL A 3 -35.62 97.43 -0.53
CA VAL A 3 -34.90 96.94 -1.67
C VAL A 3 -34.29 98.04 -2.50
N PRO A 4 -33.10 97.91 -3.19
CA PRO A 4 -33.21 97.61 -4.62
C PRO A 4 -32.10 96.75 -5.24
N SER A 5 -32.58 96.00 -6.15
CA SER A 5 -32.26 95.84 -7.58
C SER A 5 -30.85 95.37 -8.00
N ARG A 6 -30.85 94.29 -8.77
CA ARG A 6 -29.74 93.68 -9.59
C ARG A 6 -29.36 94.60 -10.77
N PRO A 7 -28.16 94.38 -11.33
CA PRO A 7 -28.14 94.01 -12.74
C PRO A 7 -27.38 92.79 -13.11
N ALA A 8 -27.76 92.18 -14.23
CA ALA A 8 -27.29 91.01 -14.90
C ALA A 8 -25.84 91.12 -15.43
N ARG A 9 -25.03 90.08 -15.33
CA ARG A 9 -23.87 89.94 -16.10
C ARG A 9 -23.84 88.61 -16.85
N VAL A 10 -23.58 88.76 -18.14
CA VAL A 10 -23.47 87.78 -19.20
C VAL A 10 -22.37 86.81 -18.86
N LEU A 11 -22.61 85.46 -18.87
CA LEU A 11 -21.66 84.42 -18.80
C LEU A 11 -21.28 83.92 -20.20
N ALA A 12 -20.05 84.04 -20.58
CA ALA A 12 -19.42 83.32 -21.71
C ALA A 12 -18.94 81.93 -21.25
N PRO A 13 -19.17 80.83 -22.05
CA PRO A 13 -18.69 79.51 -21.69
C PRO A 13 -17.22 79.36 -22.06
N VAL A 14 -16.40 79.05 -21.05
CA VAL A 14 -15.02 78.62 -21.20
C VAL A 14 -15.07 77.09 -21.34
N LEU A 15 -14.75 76.55 -22.54
CA LEU A 15 -14.49 75.16 -22.79
C LEU A 15 -13.14 74.74 -22.15
N CYS A 16 -13.21 73.97 -21.03
CA CYS A 16 -12.06 73.26 -20.53
C CYS A 16 -11.96 71.91 -21.26
N VAL A 17 -11.01 71.80 -22.16
CA VAL A 17 -10.59 70.50 -22.71
C VAL A 17 -9.77 69.76 -21.64
N ALA A 18 -10.37 68.74 -20.96
CA ALA A 18 -9.68 67.81 -20.08
C ALA A 18 -8.94 66.79 -20.97
N ALA A 19 -7.65 66.96 -21.17
CA ALA A 19 -6.80 65.92 -21.75
C ALA A 19 -6.68 64.73 -20.73
N CYS A 20 -7.41 63.62 -20.93
CA CYS A 20 -7.17 62.36 -20.23
C CYS A 20 -5.84 61.78 -20.71
N TRP A 21 -4.81 61.91 -19.90
CA TRP A 21 -3.60 61.08 -19.99
C TRP A 21 -3.96 59.68 -19.57
N VAL A 22 -4.23 58.81 -20.53
CA VAL A 22 -4.20 57.36 -20.27
C VAL A 22 -2.72 57.03 -20.11
N ALA A 23 -2.26 56.88 -18.88
CA ALA A 23 -0.99 56.30 -18.57
C ALA A 23 -1.07 54.82 -19.01
N VAL A 24 -0.57 54.53 -20.21
CA VAL A 24 -0.21 53.15 -20.56
C VAL A 24 0.87 52.70 -19.58
N GLN A 25 0.47 52.00 -18.51
CA GLN A 25 1.44 51.30 -17.70
C GLN A 25 2.16 50.32 -18.64
N ALA A 26 3.43 50.62 -18.93
CA ALA A 26 4.30 49.64 -19.55
C ALA A 26 4.24 48.35 -18.72
N PRO A 27 4.11 47.17 -19.33
CA PRO A 27 4.15 45.95 -18.59
C PRO A 27 5.45 45.97 -17.77
N GLN A 28 5.31 45.97 -16.45
CA GLN A 28 6.47 45.76 -15.56
C GLN A 28 7.12 44.47 -16.03
N ALA A 29 8.37 44.57 -16.47
CA ALA A 29 9.15 43.39 -16.81
C ALA A 29 9.13 42.46 -15.61
N GLN A 30 8.46 41.34 -15.75
CA GLN A 30 8.36 40.33 -14.70
C GLN A 30 9.79 39.95 -14.35
N ALA A 31 10.15 40.03 -13.08
CA ALA A 31 11.50 39.66 -12.64
C ALA A 31 11.79 38.24 -13.16
N PRO A 32 13.00 37.99 -13.68
CA PRO A 32 13.34 36.68 -14.20
C PRO A 32 13.13 35.62 -13.12
N LEU A 33 12.56 34.46 -13.51
CA LEU A 33 12.33 33.34 -12.62
C LEU A 33 13.64 32.94 -11.94
N PRO A 34 13.75 32.99 -10.59
CA PRO A 34 14.97 32.59 -9.93
C PRO A 34 15.29 31.14 -10.19
N THR A 35 16.57 30.81 -10.33
CA THR A 35 17.01 29.41 -10.44
C THR A 35 16.71 28.66 -9.13
N PRO A 36 16.67 27.31 -9.17
CA PRO A 36 16.55 26.51 -7.93
C PRO A 36 17.59 26.87 -6.87
N GLU A 37 18.83 27.10 -7.30
CA GLU A 37 19.93 27.49 -6.42
C GLU A 37 19.69 28.85 -5.76
N GLN A 38 19.19 29.85 -6.52
CA GLN A 38 18.85 31.16 -5.97
C GLN A 38 17.69 31.07 -4.95
N HIS A 39 16.70 30.22 -5.23
CA HIS A 39 15.58 30.02 -4.32
C HIS A 39 15.97 29.30 -3.03
N LEU A 40 16.78 28.24 -3.14
CA LEU A 40 17.20 27.43 -2.01
C LEU A 40 18.35 28.05 -1.19
N GLY A 41 19.23 28.82 -1.84
CA GLY A 41 20.48 29.30 -1.28
C GLY A 41 21.64 28.28 -1.34
N PHE A 42 21.43 27.17 -2.07
CA PHE A 42 22.45 26.15 -2.33
C PHE A 42 22.11 25.41 -3.64
N ARG A 43 23.13 24.83 -4.27
CA ARG A 43 22.97 24.02 -5.49
C ARG A 43 22.20 22.74 -5.18
N VAL A 44 21.24 22.38 -6.02
CA VAL A 44 20.52 21.10 -5.91
C VAL A 44 21.51 19.94 -5.96
N GLY A 45 21.38 19.00 -5.04
CA GLY A 45 22.29 17.86 -4.92
C GLY A 45 23.63 18.18 -4.27
N ALA A 46 23.84 19.39 -3.71
CA ALA A 46 25.03 19.70 -2.93
C ALA A 46 25.14 18.77 -1.71
N ASP A 47 26.37 18.37 -1.40
CA ASP A 47 26.64 17.50 -0.24
C ASP A 47 26.04 18.07 1.05
N ASN A 48 25.34 17.22 1.78
CA ASN A 48 24.71 17.55 3.05
C ASN A 48 23.68 18.69 2.99
N LYS A 49 23.06 18.90 1.83
CA LYS A 49 22.00 19.89 1.63
C LYS A 49 20.75 19.25 1.06
N LEU A 50 19.61 19.57 1.65
CA LEU A 50 18.29 19.09 1.24
C LEU A 50 17.29 20.22 1.17
N ALA A 51 16.50 20.27 0.10
CA ALA A 51 15.28 21.05 0.06
C ALA A 51 14.17 20.28 0.77
N ARG A 52 13.57 20.89 1.79
CA ARG A 52 12.42 20.36 2.51
C ARG A 52 11.14 20.54 1.68
N TRP A 53 10.13 19.73 1.91
CA TRP A 53 8.92 19.71 1.10
C TRP A 53 8.23 21.06 0.92
N ASP A 54 8.12 21.86 1.97
CA ASP A 54 7.57 23.22 1.90
C ASP A 54 8.33 24.10 0.90
N ARG A 55 9.67 24.05 0.92
CA ARG A 55 10.51 24.81 -0.02
C ARG A 55 10.35 24.35 -1.46
N ILE A 56 10.14 23.05 -1.65
CA ILE A 56 9.88 22.47 -2.98
C ILE A 56 8.52 22.97 -3.49
N VAL A 57 7.46 22.85 -2.69
CA VAL A 57 6.11 23.33 -3.06
C VAL A 57 6.12 24.83 -3.36
N ASP A 58 6.80 25.64 -2.56
CA ASP A 58 6.91 27.07 -2.78
C ASP A 58 7.59 27.37 -4.12
N TYR A 59 8.68 26.64 -4.44
CA TYR A 59 9.33 26.79 -5.74
C TYR A 59 8.43 26.39 -6.90
N MET A 60 7.71 25.27 -6.81
CA MET A 60 6.77 24.84 -7.86
C MET A 60 5.68 25.88 -8.11
N ARG A 61 5.14 26.47 -7.04
CA ARG A 61 4.16 27.55 -7.16
C ARG A 61 4.76 28.83 -7.79
N LEU A 62 6.00 29.14 -7.44
CA LEU A 62 6.73 30.28 -8.01
C LEU A 62 6.92 30.09 -9.52
N VAL A 63 7.33 28.89 -9.96
CA VAL A 63 7.50 28.57 -11.38
C VAL A 63 6.18 28.66 -12.13
N ALA A 64 5.11 28.10 -11.57
CA ALA A 64 3.78 28.15 -12.20
C ALA A 64 3.25 29.60 -12.33
N ALA A 65 3.56 30.46 -11.36
CA ALA A 65 3.19 31.87 -11.44
C ALA A 65 3.98 32.65 -12.49
N ALA A 66 5.22 32.23 -12.79
CA ALA A 66 6.15 32.91 -13.68
C ALA A 66 6.16 32.38 -15.13
N SER A 67 5.69 31.13 -15.37
CA SER A 67 5.76 30.50 -16.68
C SER A 67 4.40 29.96 -17.13
N PRO A 68 3.92 30.32 -18.33
CA PRO A 68 2.67 29.78 -18.87
C PRO A 68 2.78 28.32 -19.33
N ARG A 69 3.95 27.67 -19.16
CA ARG A 69 4.21 26.28 -19.49
C ARG A 69 3.95 25.31 -18.34
N VAL A 70 3.68 25.85 -17.14
CA VAL A 70 3.56 25.06 -15.91
C VAL A 70 2.31 25.49 -15.15
N ALA A 71 1.47 24.53 -14.78
CA ALA A 71 0.37 24.71 -13.85
C ALA A 71 0.58 23.80 -12.64
N VAL A 72 0.23 24.26 -11.44
CA VAL A 72 0.24 23.47 -10.21
C VAL A 72 -1.18 23.25 -9.74
N ARG A 73 -1.52 22.00 -9.49
CA ARG A 73 -2.82 21.60 -8.94
C ARG A 73 -2.63 20.83 -7.65
N GLU A 74 -3.35 21.20 -6.60
CA GLU A 74 -3.40 20.42 -5.37
C GLU A 74 -4.39 19.26 -5.54
N LEU A 75 -3.92 18.01 -5.40
CA LEU A 75 -4.74 16.82 -5.50
C LEU A 75 -5.51 16.55 -4.22
N GLY A 76 -4.96 16.97 -3.08
CA GLY A 76 -5.53 16.81 -1.76
C GLY A 76 -4.51 16.96 -0.65
N ARG A 77 -4.88 16.44 0.53
CA ARG A 77 -4.03 16.43 1.71
C ARG A 77 -3.55 15.02 2.03
N THR A 78 -2.27 14.90 2.41
CA THR A 78 -1.66 13.66 2.88
C THR A 78 -2.27 13.19 4.20
N THR A 79 -1.82 12.06 4.68
CA THR A 79 -2.22 11.48 5.97
C THR A 79 -1.98 12.45 7.13
N GLN A 80 -0.88 13.22 7.14
CA GLN A 80 -0.57 14.25 8.14
C GLN A 80 -1.04 15.67 7.76
N GLY A 81 -1.76 15.82 6.65
CA GLY A 81 -2.35 17.08 6.24
C GLY A 81 -1.45 17.99 5.39
N ASN A 82 -0.31 17.51 4.89
CA ASN A 82 0.55 18.25 3.98
C ASN A 82 -0.04 18.32 2.56
N SER A 83 0.40 19.31 1.76
CA SER A 83 -0.05 19.45 0.37
C SER A 83 0.44 18.29 -0.49
N PHE A 84 -0.48 17.67 -1.25
CA PHE A 84 -0.17 16.65 -2.25
C PHE A 84 -0.46 17.26 -3.62
N ILE A 85 0.57 17.52 -4.43
CA ILE A 85 0.48 18.34 -5.65
C ILE A 85 0.87 17.55 -6.89
N VAL A 86 0.30 17.97 -8.04
CA VAL A 86 0.75 17.60 -9.37
C VAL A 86 1.05 18.87 -10.17
N LEU A 87 2.10 18.82 -10.98
CA LEU A 87 2.37 19.82 -12.00
C LEU A 87 1.88 19.28 -13.34
N GLU A 88 1.20 20.13 -14.08
CA GLU A 88 0.78 19.90 -15.47
C GLU A 88 1.66 20.80 -16.35
N ILE A 89 2.51 20.20 -17.20
CA ILE A 89 3.57 20.90 -17.96
C ILE A 89 3.40 20.59 -19.44
N SER A 90 3.26 21.62 -20.27
CA SER A 90 3.12 21.50 -21.72
C SER A 90 3.27 22.88 -22.40
N ALA A 91 3.05 22.95 -23.71
CA ALA A 91 2.95 24.23 -24.41
C ALA A 91 1.80 25.08 -23.86
N PRO A 92 1.92 26.41 -23.82
CA PRO A 92 0.88 27.30 -23.28
C PRO A 92 -0.49 27.07 -23.89
N GLU A 93 -0.55 26.84 -25.21
CA GLU A 93 -1.79 26.57 -25.94
C GLU A 93 -2.44 25.25 -25.51
N THR A 94 -1.63 24.26 -25.14
CA THR A 94 -2.10 22.98 -24.61
C THR A 94 -2.68 23.16 -23.20
N LEU A 95 -1.97 23.89 -22.33
CA LEU A 95 -2.43 24.17 -20.96
C LEU A 95 -3.71 25.02 -20.94
N ALA A 96 -3.86 25.96 -21.88
CA ALA A 96 -5.10 26.73 -22.03
C ALA A 96 -6.30 25.87 -22.46
N ASN A 97 -6.07 24.66 -22.98
CA ASN A 97 -7.10 23.77 -23.52
C ASN A 97 -7.07 22.37 -22.90
N LEU A 98 -6.61 22.22 -21.64
CA LEU A 98 -6.44 20.93 -20.97
C LEU A 98 -7.70 20.06 -21.01
N ASP A 99 -8.87 20.62 -20.81
CA ASP A 99 -10.13 19.87 -20.82
C ASP A 99 -10.39 19.14 -22.13
N ARG A 100 -10.01 19.73 -23.26
CA ARG A 100 -10.08 19.08 -24.57
C ARG A 100 -9.15 17.87 -24.62
N PHE A 101 -7.91 18.01 -24.14
CA PHE A 101 -6.94 16.92 -24.15
C PHE A 101 -7.33 15.81 -23.18
N LYS A 102 -7.88 16.16 -22.01
CA LYS A 102 -8.48 15.16 -21.09
C LYS A 102 -9.63 14.40 -21.74
N GLN A 103 -10.45 15.06 -22.55
CA GLN A 103 -11.53 14.39 -23.29
C GLN A 103 -10.97 13.41 -24.34
N LEU A 104 -9.92 13.79 -25.08
CA LEU A 104 -9.28 12.90 -26.06
C LEU A 104 -8.66 11.69 -25.35
N GLU A 105 -8.01 11.90 -24.22
CA GLU A 105 -7.43 10.81 -23.41
C GLU A 105 -8.50 9.88 -22.85
N ARG A 106 -9.61 10.41 -22.32
CA ARG A 106 -10.76 9.61 -21.88
C ARG A 106 -11.32 8.76 -23.01
N LYS A 107 -11.39 9.27 -24.23
CA LYS A 107 -11.83 8.52 -25.41
C LYS A 107 -10.82 7.44 -25.80
N LEU A 108 -9.52 7.71 -25.71
CA LEU A 108 -8.47 6.71 -25.94
C LEU A 108 -8.64 5.51 -24.98
N TYR A 109 -9.06 5.76 -23.75
CA TYR A 109 -9.37 4.73 -22.73
C TYR A 109 -10.85 4.35 -22.68
N PHE A 110 -11.60 4.57 -23.79
CA PHE A 110 -12.98 4.13 -24.00
C PHE A 110 -13.95 4.52 -22.87
N GLN A 111 -13.67 5.63 -22.19
CA GLN A 111 -14.60 6.13 -21.17
C GLN A 111 -15.88 6.62 -21.83
N GLY A 112 -16.99 5.89 -21.57
CA GLY A 112 -18.27 6.09 -22.27
C GLY A 112 -18.43 5.24 -23.53
N GLY A 113 -17.53 4.28 -23.76
CA GLY A 113 -17.52 3.36 -24.91
C GLY A 113 -16.39 3.61 -25.90
N PRO A 114 -16.18 2.68 -26.86
CA PRO A 114 -15.15 2.81 -27.88
C PRO A 114 -15.37 4.08 -28.72
N PRO A 115 -14.30 4.81 -29.11
CA PRO A 115 -14.43 5.98 -29.95
C PRO A 115 -14.90 5.60 -31.37
N THR A 116 -15.65 6.49 -31.99
CA THR A 116 -15.96 6.40 -33.43
C THR A 116 -14.69 6.54 -34.26
N GLU A 117 -14.76 6.22 -35.56
CA GLU A 117 -13.61 6.36 -36.46
C GLU A 117 -13.09 7.81 -36.51
N ALA A 118 -13.99 8.79 -36.61
CA ALA A 118 -13.64 10.20 -36.62
C ALA A 118 -12.97 10.65 -35.30
N GLU A 119 -13.48 10.19 -34.14
CA GLU A 119 -12.90 10.48 -32.83
C GLU A 119 -11.51 9.82 -32.69
N ARG A 120 -11.36 8.59 -33.16
CA ARG A 120 -10.07 7.89 -33.17
C ARG A 120 -9.03 8.65 -34.01
N ASP A 121 -9.41 9.10 -35.19
CA ASP A 121 -8.52 9.86 -36.06
C ASP A 121 -8.16 11.23 -35.46
N GLU A 122 -9.09 11.86 -34.76
CA GLU A 122 -8.82 13.07 -33.96
C GLU A 122 -7.81 12.81 -32.86
N ILE A 123 -7.96 11.72 -32.09
CA ILE A 123 -7.01 11.31 -31.03
C ILE A 123 -5.60 11.18 -31.61
N PHE A 124 -5.44 10.46 -32.72
CA PHE A 124 -4.11 10.22 -33.30
C PHE A 124 -3.46 11.48 -33.88
N ARG A 125 -4.27 12.35 -34.44
CA ARG A 125 -3.80 13.59 -35.05
C ARG A 125 -3.48 14.68 -34.03
N LEU A 126 -4.35 14.89 -33.04
CA LEU A 126 -4.29 16.02 -32.08
C LEU A 126 -3.92 15.63 -30.65
N GLY A 127 -4.17 14.39 -30.25
CA GLY A 127 -3.87 13.90 -28.89
C GLY A 127 -2.41 14.09 -28.55
N LYS A 128 -2.10 14.28 -27.28
CA LYS A 128 -0.74 14.39 -26.74
C LYS A 128 -0.35 13.08 -26.08
N ALA A 129 0.93 12.77 -26.02
CA ALA A 129 1.38 11.71 -25.12
C ALA A 129 1.27 12.22 -23.68
N VAL A 130 0.39 11.63 -22.87
CA VAL A 130 0.31 11.95 -21.45
C VAL A 130 1.35 11.09 -20.73
N VAL A 131 2.34 11.73 -20.12
CA VAL A 131 3.44 11.09 -19.40
C VAL A 131 3.38 11.55 -17.95
N LEU A 132 3.31 10.59 -17.01
CA LEU A 132 3.41 10.85 -15.58
C LEU A 132 4.79 10.43 -15.06
N VAL A 133 5.41 11.27 -14.26
CA VAL A 133 6.56 10.89 -13.42
C VAL A 133 6.19 11.12 -11.96
N THR A 134 6.42 10.10 -11.16
CA THR A 134 6.23 10.12 -9.71
C THR A 134 7.56 9.92 -9.00
N CYS A 135 7.76 10.64 -7.90
CA CYS A 135 9.03 10.69 -7.19
C CYS A 135 8.83 10.42 -5.69
N ASN A 136 9.89 9.95 -5.03
CA ASN A 136 10.04 9.98 -3.58
C ASN A 136 8.93 9.27 -2.79
N ILE A 137 8.39 8.17 -3.31
CA ILE A 137 7.46 7.35 -2.53
C ILE A 137 8.15 6.77 -1.29
N HIS A 138 9.38 6.26 -1.45
CA HIS A 138 10.26 5.94 -0.34
C HIS A 138 11.08 7.18 0.02
N SER A 139 10.74 7.81 1.11
CA SER A 139 11.25 9.16 1.40
C SER A 139 12.75 9.25 1.70
N THR A 140 13.41 8.14 2.02
CA THR A 140 14.87 8.05 2.11
C THR A 140 15.55 8.08 0.73
N GLU A 141 14.80 7.83 -0.34
CA GLU A 141 15.21 7.91 -1.74
C GLU A 141 14.97 9.33 -2.25
N ILE A 142 15.79 10.27 -1.76
CA ILE A 142 15.51 11.71 -1.81
C ILE A 142 15.89 12.38 -3.14
N GLY A 143 16.66 11.71 -4.02
CA GLY A 143 17.25 12.30 -5.21
C GLY A 143 16.23 12.83 -6.21
N SER A 144 15.25 12.00 -6.58
CA SER A 144 14.22 12.36 -7.56
C SER A 144 13.42 13.59 -7.15
N ASN A 145 13.06 13.67 -5.88
CA ASN A 145 12.38 14.84 -5.32
C ASN A 145 13.21 16.13 -5.45
N GLN A 146 14.53 16.06 -5.23
CA GLN A 146 15.43 17.19 -5.44
C GLN A 146 15.61 17.51 -6.93
N MET A 147 15.71 16.50 -7.79
CA MET A 147 15.85 16.63 -9.24
C MET A 147 14.68 17.43 -9.87
N THR A 148 13.46 17.26 -9.35
CA THR A 148 12.28 17.94 -9.88
C THR A 148 12.42 19.46 -9.94
N LEU A 149 13.20 20.07 -9.03
CA LEU A 149 13.44 21.52 -9.02
C LEU A 149 14.14 21.99 -10.29
N GLU A 150 15.21 21.28 -10.71
CA GLU A 150 15.95 21.61 -11.93
C GLU A 150 15.16 21.24 -13.19
N LEU A 151 14.48 20.10 -13.18
CA LEU A 151 13.63 19.65 -14.30
C LEU A 151 12.54 20.68 -14.63
N VAL A 152 11.80 21.11 -13.62
CA VAL A 152 10.69 22.07 -13.80
C VAL A 152 11.22 23.43 -14.23
N HIS A 153 12.32 23.92 -13.63
CA HIS A 153 12.96 25.15 -14.08
C HIS A 153 13.37 25.08 -15.57
N ARG A 154 14.00 23.97 -15.95
CA ARG A 154 14.44 23.74 -17.34
C ARG A 154 13.29 23.77 -18.32
N LEU A 155 12.21 23.02 -18.05
CA LEU A 155 11.03 22.98 -18.91
C LEU A 155 10.29 24.33 -18.97
N ALA A 156 10.31 25.10 -17.89
CA ALA A 156 9.69 26.41 -17.80
C ALA A 156 10.42 27.51 -18.58
N THR A 157 11.77 27.43 -18.68
CA THR A 157 12.62 28.53 -19.15
C THR A 157 13.40 28.25 -20.44
N GLU A 158 13.81 26.99 -20.66
CA GLU A 158 14.62 26.63 -21.82
C GLU A 158 13.83 26.67 -23.15
N ASN A 159 14.46 27.17 -24.20
CA ASN A 159 13.88 27.28 -25.56
C ASN A 159 14.65 26.46 -26.59
N SER A 160 15.36 25.40 -26.16
CA SER A 160 16.01 24.48 -27.10
C SER A 160 15.00 23.74 -27.98
N PRO A 161 15.41 23.25 -29.16
CA PRO A 161 14.55 22.42 -30.01
C PRO A 161 13.97 21.21 -29.27
N LEU A 162 14.73 20.58 -28.38
CA LEU A 162 14.31 19.45 -27.57
C LEU A 162 13.16 19.84 -26.65
N VAL A 163 13.33 20.87 -25.81
CA VAL A 163 12.28 21.28 -24.87
C VAL A 163 11.02 21.72 -25.60
N ARG A 164 11.14 22.47 -26.71
CA ARG A 164 9.97 22.83 -27.55
C ARG A 164 9.23 21.59 -28.05
N LYS A 165 9.97 20.62 -28.63
CA LYS A 165 9.39 19.35 -29.10
C LYS A 165 8.63 18.63 -28.00
N ILE A 166 9.22 18.52 -26.80
CA ILE A 166 8.57 17.89 -25.64
C ILE A 166 7.27 18.64 -25.30
N LEU A 167 7.31 19.95 -25.11
CA LEU A 167 6.14 20.75 -24.76
C LEU A 167 5.03 20.68 -25.83
N ASP A 168 5.41 20.60 -27.12
CA ASP A 168 4.47 20.51 -28.22
C ASP A 168 3.78 19.13 -28.34
N GLN A 169 4.43 18.05 -27.93
CA GLN A 169 3.94 16.68 -28.17
C GLN A 169 3.46 15.97 -26.91
N VAL A 170 3.84 16.47 -25.72
CA VAL A 170 3.60 15.81 -24.43
C VAL A 170 2.79 16.70 -23.49
N ILE A 171 1.87 16.11 -22.76
CA ILE A 171 1.39 16.65 -21.50
C ILE A 171 2.12 15.90 -20.40
N PHE A 172 3.03 16.58 -19.74
CA PHE A 172 3.83 16.02 -18.67
C PHE A 172 3.20 16.30 -17.31
N LEU A 173 2.86 15.23 -16.63
CA LEU A 173 2.36 15.24 -15.24
C LEU A 173 3.52 14.88 -14.31
N LEU A 174 3.79 15.72 -13.34
CA LEU A 174 4.86 15.49 -12.36
C LEU A 174 4.27 15.54 -10.94
N VAL A 175 4.44 14.45 -10.19
CA VAL A 175 4.19 14.41 -8.74
C VAL A 175 5.55 14.40 -8.03
N PRO A 176 6.01 15.55 -7.49
CA PRO A 176 7.37 15.67 -6.94
C PRO A 176 7.62 14.84 -5.69
N SER A 177 6.57 14.43 -4.98
CA SER A 177 6.64 13.45 -3.90
C SER A 177 5.31 12.74 -3.73
N LEU A 178 5.34 11.40 -3.78
CA LEU A 178 4.22 10.55 -3.40
C LEU A 178 4.09 10.39 -1.88
N ASN A 179 5.10 10.85 -1.12
CA ASN A 179 5.13 10.78 0.34
C ASN A 179 5.67 12.08 0.95
N PRO A 180 4.93 13.19 0.85
CA PRO A 180 5.30 14.46 1.45
C PRO A 180 5.60 14.40 2.95
N ASP A 181 4.82 13.60 3.70
CA ASP A 181 4.97 13.43 5.14
C ASP A 181 6.33 12.82 5.47
N GLY A 182 6.71 11.77 4.76
CA GLY A 182 7.99 11.12 4.92
C GLY A 182 9.17 11.99 4.45
N GLN A 183 9.00 12.77 3.39
CA GLN A 183 10.02 13.71 2.93
C GLN A 183 10.39 14.73 4.02
N ILE A 184 9.38 15.25 4.71
CA ILE A 184 9.56 16.14 5.86
C ILE A 184 10.30 15.41 6.97
N LEU A 185 9.84 14.21 7.36
CA LEU A 185 10.44 13.41 8.44
C LEU A 185 11.91 13.09 8.16
N VAL A 186 12.24 12.64 6.95
CA VAL A 186 13.61 12.29 6.57
C VAL A 186 14.51 13.52 6.52
N THR A 187 14.05 14.62 5.94
CA THR A 187 14.82 15.87 5.86
C THR A 187 15.08 16.43 7.26
N ASP A 188 14.06 16.46 8.12
CA ASP A 188 14.21 16.99 9.48
C ASP A 188 15.12 16.09 10.33
N TRP A 189 15.00 14.75 10.19
CA TRP A 189 15.90 13.81 10.87
C TRP A 189 17.35 13.95 10.41
N PHE A 190 17.58 14.05 9.10
CA PHE A 190 18.91 14.27 8.54
C PHE A 190 19.53 15.55 9.08
N ASN A 191 18.82 16.68 8.98
CA ASN A 191 19.29 17.98 9.42
C ASN A 191 19.54 18.02 10.95
N LYS A 192 18.72 17.36 11.76
CA LYS A 192 18.89 17.25 13.22
C LYS A 192 20.21 16.58 13.59
N ASN A 193 20.67 15.61 12.79
CA ASN A 193 21.84 14.82 13.10
C ASN A 193 23.12 15.32 12.39
N LEU A 194 22.98 16.15 11.35
CA LEU A 194 24.10 16.68 10.57
C LEU A 194 25.13 17.42 11.45
N GLY A 195 26.41 17.09 11.27
CA GLY A 195 27.51 17.69 12.06
C GLY A 195 27.56 17.23 13.51
N THR A 196 26.77 16.26 13.92
CA THR A 196 26.80 15.64 15.24
C THR A 196 27.50 14.27 15.19
N PRO A 197 27.86 13.66 16.33
CA PRO A 197 28.32 12.26 16.34
C PRO A 197 27.31 11.23 15.80
N PHE A 198 26.07 11.64 15.54
CA PHE A 198 24.97 10.82 15.08
C PHE A 198 24.56 11.14 13.63
N GLU A 199 25.43 11.75 12.84
CA GLU A 199 25.13 12.23 11.48
C GLU A 199 24.49 11.16 10.58
N ASN A 200 24.90 9.92 10.72
CA ASN A 200 24.32 8.79 9.95
C ASN A 200 23.41 7.89 10.80
N SER A 201 22.81 8.44 11.85
CA SER A 201 21.85 7.70 12.67
C SER A 201 20.68 7.19 11.84
N PRO A 202 20.38 5.88 11.86
CA PRO A 202 19.17 5.37 11.24
C PRO A 202 17.93 6.00 11.88
N MET A 203 16.93 6.30 11.09
CA MET A 203 15.67 6.80 11.60
C MET A 203 14.95 5.67 12.37
N PRO A 204 14.52 5.91 13.61
CA PRO A 204 14.00 4.84 14.48
C PRO A 204 12.55 4.46 14.22
N TRP A 205 11.86 5.19 13.33
CA TRP A 205 10.48 4.96 12.94
C TRP A 205 10.31 4.93 11.42
N LEU A 206 9.13 4.53 10.98
CA LEU A 206 8.74 4.54 9.57
C LEU A 206 8.71 5.97 9.02
N TYR A 207 9.08 6.14 7.75
CA TYR A 207 8.95 7.43 7.03
C TYR A 207 7.54 7.66 6.43
N HIS A 208 6.57 6.87 6.83
CA HIS A 208 5.14 7.10 6.65
C HIS A 208 4.44 6.72 7.94
N PRO A 209 3.38 7.41 8.39
CA PRO A 209 2.78 7.19 9.71
C PRO A 209 2.44 5.74 10.04
N TYR A 210 2.07 4.95 9.03
CA TYR A 210 1.67 3.55 9.23
C TYR A 210 2.50 2.55 8.43
N VAL A 211 2.80 2.82 7.15
CA VAL A 211 3.18 1.75 6.22
C VAL A 211 4.64 1.77 5.78
N GLY A 212 5.38 2.87 6.01
CA GLY A 212 6.79 2.96 5.63
C GLY A 212 7.00 2.60 4.16
N HIS A 213 7.91 1.65 3.90
CA HIS A 213 8.22 1.17 2.56
C HIS A 213 7.03 0.49 1.85
N ASP A 214 6.07 0.01 2.60
CA ASP A 214 4.86 -0.64 2.05
C ASP A 214 3.83 0.37 1.50
N ASN A 215 4.12 1.68 1.49
CA ASN A 215 3.32 2.61 0.70
C ASN A 215 3.37 2.26 -0.80
N ASN A 216 4.47 1.63 -1.26
CA ASN A 216 4.61 1.04 -2.59
C ASN A 216 4.11 -0.42 -2.64
N ARG A 217 3.06 -0.76 -1.87
CA ARG A 217 2.36 -2.06 -1.82
C ARG A 217 0.84 -1.89 -1.75
N ASP A 218 0.36 -0.64 -1.83
CA ASP A 218 -1.03 -0.26 -1.58
C ASP A 218 -1.83 0.05 -2.85
N MET A 219 -1.27 -0.16 -4.07
CA MET A 219 -1.89 0.25 -5.35
C MET A 219 -2.99 -0.67 -5.88
N TYR A 220 -3.53 -1.52 -5.05
CA TYR A 220 -4.80 -2.24 -5.32
C TYR A 220 -5.71 -2.28 -4.09
N MET A 221 -5.17 -2.00 -2.90
CA MET A 221 -5.98 -1.92 -1.69
C MET A 221 -6.41 -0.48 -1.37
N PHE A 222 -5.61 0.52 -1.76
CA PHE A 222 -5.89 1.95 -1.60
C PHE A 222 -6.31 2.32 -0.17
N THR A 223 -5.57 1.81 0.81
CA THR A 223 -5.85 2.08 2.23
C THR A 223 -5.36 3.45 2.65
N GLN A 224 -4.28 3.94 2.03
CA GLN A 224 -3.67 5.21 2.35
C GLN A 224 -4.24 6.34 1.48
N LYS A 225 -4.28 7.56 2.01
CA LYS A 225 -4.78 8.74 1.27
C LYS A 225 -3.97 9.03 0.02
N GLU A 226 -2.66 8.86 0.11
CA GLU A 226 -1.72 9.11 -0.97
C GLU A 226 -1.97 8.16 -2.16
N SER A 227 -2.20 6.88 -1.91
CA SER A 227 -2.54 5.91 -2.96
C SER A 227 -3.91 6.17 -3.58
N GLN A 228 -4.90 6.60 -2.79
CA GLN A 228 -6.22 7.02 -3.30
C GLN A 228 -6.13 8.26 -4.20
N LEU A 229 -5.35 9.28 -3.80
CA LEU A 229 -5.14 10.49 -4.60
C LEU A 229 -4.39 10.16 -5.89
N THR A 230 -3.42 9.26 -5.84
CA THR A 230 -2.68 8.78 -7.01
C THR A 230 -3.59 8.00 -7.95
N ALA A 231 -4.41 7.07 -7.44
CA ALA A 231 -5.37 6.31 -8.25
C ALA A 231 -6.38 7.23 -8.95
N LYS A 232 -6.86 8.26 -8.24
CA LYS A 232 -7.74 9.28 -8.83
C LYS A 232 -7.06 10.01 -10.00
N LEU A 233 -5.80 10.41 -9.84
CA LEU A 233 -5.03 11.04 -10.91
C LEU A 233 -4.88 10.12 -12.12
N LEU A 234 -4.55 8.83 -11.88
CA LEU A 234 -4.21 7.85 -12.90
C LEU A 234 -5.41 7.33 -13.69
N TRP A 235 -6.55 7.06 -13.03
CA TRP A 235 -7.63 6.26 -13.60
C TRP A 235 -9.00 6.95 -13.59
N HIS A 236 -9.04 8.22 -13.15
CA HIS A 236 -10.27 9.02 -13.14
C HIS A 236 -10.08 10.41 -13.75
N ASP A 237 -8.95 11.08 -13.47
CA ASP A 237 -8.68 12.43 -14.00
C ASP A 237 -7.96 12.38 -15.36
N TRP A 238 -6.86 11.65 -15.41
CA TRP A 238 -5.98 11.57 -16.57
C TRP A 238 -5.84 10.16 -17.14
N PHE A 239 -5.42 9.37 -17.45
CA PHE A 239 -5.11 8.06 -18.01
C PHE A 239 -3.75 8.10 -18.73
N PRO A 240 -2.64 8.38 -18.03
CA PRO A 240 -1.35 8.56 -18.67
C PRO A 240 -0.96 7.31 -19.46
N ALA A 241 -0.53 7.50 -20.71
CA ALA A 241 -0.05 6.41 -21.55
C ALA A 241 1.27 5.84 -21.03
N VAL A 242 2.07 6.68 -20.38
CA VAL A 242 3.38 6.30 -19.78
C VAL A 242 3.44 6.79 -18.33
N TRP A 243 3.93 5.95 -17.46
CA TRP A 243 4.15 6.28 -16.05
C TRP A 243 5.50 5.77 -15.56
N LEU A 244 6.40 6.68 -15.20
CA LEU A 244 7.68 6.38 -14.56
C LEU A 244 7.59 6.65 -13.06
N ASP A 245 7.98 5.68 -12.23
CA ASP A 245 8.21 5.85 -10.80
C ASP A 245 9.71 5.83 -10.52
N GLU A 246 10.24 6.91 -9.97
CA GLU A 246 11.67 7.08 -9.74
C GLU A 246 12.07 6.70 -8.32
N HIS A 247 12.98 5.75 -8.21
CA HIS A 247 13.46 5.14 -6.98
C HIS A 247 14.98 5.20 -6.81
N GLN A 248 15.42 4.75 -5.63
CA GLN A 248 16.83 4.53 -5.35
C GLN A 248 17.06 3.15 -4.73
N MET A 249 18.01 2.42 -5.30
CA MET A 249 18.45 1.11 -4.81
C MET A 249 19.67 1.21 -3.89
N GLY A 250 20.19 0.07 -3.44
CA GLY A 250 21.41 -0.02 -2.63
C GLY A 250 22.62 0.62 -3.30
N ASN A 251 23.58 1.09 -2.50
CA ASN A 251 24.68 1.97 -2.92
C ASN A 251 25.96 1.25 -3.34
N SER A 252 26.04 -0.08 -3.33
CA SER A 252 27.28 -0.84 -3.55
C SER A 252 27.38 -1.50 -4.94
N GLY A 253 26.34 -1.46 -5.76
CA GLY A 253 26.25 -2.14 -7.05
C GLY A 253 26.29 -1.20 -8.25
N ALA A 254 25.43 -1.47 -9.24
CA ALA A 254 25.16 -0.60 -10.38
C ALA A 254 24.73 0.81 -9.93
N ARG A 255 24.85 1.79 -10.83
CA ARG A 255 24.48 3.18 -10.51
C ARG A 255 23.04 3.52 -10.83
N ILE A 256 22.50 2.87 -11.85
CA ILE A 256 21.06 2.96 -12.17
C ILE A 256 20.58 1.66 -12.80
N PHE A 257 19.42 1.21 -12.36
CA PHE A 257 18.60 0.22 -13.06
C PHE A 257 17.59 0.94 -13.94
N VAL A 258 17.40 0.46 -15.16
CA VAL A 258 16.35 0.88 -16.09
C VAL A 258 15.61 -0.35 -16.65
N MET A 259 14.40 -0.15 -17.17
CA MET A 259 13.63 -1.24 -17.77
C MET A 259 14.32 -1.82 -19.04
N PRO A 260 14.02 -3.07 -19.44
CA PRO A 260 13.07 -4.00 -18.83
C PRO A 260 13.60 -4.73 -17.59
N ALA A 261 12.68 -5.16 -16.73
CA ALA A 261 12.96 -6.08 -15.62
C ALA A 261 13.07 -7.53 -16.10
N THR A 262 13.33 -8.49 -15.19
CA THR A 262 13.56 -9.92 -15.52
C THR A 262 12.27 -10.76 -15.41
N ASP A 263 12.36 -12.02 -15.85
CA ASP A 263 11.32 -13.04 -15.70
C ASP A 263 11.05 -13.37 -14.21
N PRO A 264 9.83 -13.89 -13.91
CA PRO A 264 8.75 -14.19 -14.82
C PRO A 264 7.90 -12.98 -15.20
N ILE A 265 7.22 -13.06 -16.36
CA ILE A 265 6.21 -12.10 -16.77
C ILE A 265 4.82 -12.55 -16.32
N ASN A 266 3.88 -11.60 -16.13
CA ASN A 266 2.48 -11.90 -15.87
C ASN A 266 1.70 -12.07 -17.18
N PRO A 267 0.95 -13.19 -17.37
CA PRO A 267 0.23 -13.47 -18.63
C PRO A 267 -0.95 -12.52 -18.87
N ASN A 268 -1.44 -11.79 -17.86
CA ASN A 268 -2.53 -10.84 -18.03
C ASN A 268 -2.07 -9.49 -18.61
N VAL A 269 -0.78 -9.20 -18.60
CA VAL A 269 -0.23 -7.98 -19.20
C VAL A 269 -0.10 -8.15 -20.72
N HIS A 270 -0.55 -7.13 -21.48
CA HIS A 270 -0.45 -7.19 -22.94
C HIS A 270 1.02 -7.14 -23.39
N PRO A 271 1.47 -7.98 -24.37
CA PRO A 271 2.87 -8.04 -24.79
C PRO A 271 3.47 -6.71 -25.26
N LEU A 272 2.68 -5.81 -25.85
CA LEU A 272 3.14 -4.47 -26.27
C LEU A 272 3.60 -3.63 -25.08
N ILE A 273 3.03 -3.79 -23.90
CA ILE A 273 3.46 -3.06 -22.69
C ILE A 273 4.90 -3.43 -22.36
N TYR A 274 5.26 -4.71 -22.36
CA TYR A 274 6.67 -5.13 -22.16
C TYR A 274 7.61 -4.61 -23.25
N ARG A 275 7.15 -4.50 -24.50
CA ARG A 275 7.96 -3.95 -25.59
C ARG A 275 8.21 -2.46 -25.41
N TRP A 276 7.19 -1.70 -25.02
CA TRP A 276 7.35 -0.30 -24.67
C TRP A 276 8.26 -0.09 -23.45
N ASN A 277 8.16 -0.94 -22.42
CA ASN A 277 9.08 -0.90 -21.28
C ASN A 277 10.53 -1.01 -21.74
N GLY A 278 10.83 -1.96 -22.61
CA GLY A 278 12.17 -2.13 -23.18
C GLY A 278 12.59 -0.91 -24.01
N LEU A 279 11.70 -0.35 -24.82
CA LEU A 279 12.02 0.80 -25.68
C LEU A 279 12.36 2.05 -24.85
N PHE A 280 11.54 2.39 -23.87
CA PHE A 280 11.79 3.54 -23.00
C PHE A 280 13.03 3.33 -22.12
N GLY A 281 13.18 2.16 -21.50
CA GLY A 281 14.33 1.87 -20.66
C GLY A 281 15.66 1.91 -21.44
N GLN A 282 15.69 1.39 -22.68
CA GLN A 282 16.91 1.45 -23.51
C GLN A 282 17.19 2.86 -24.05
N ALA A 283 16.16 3.69 -24.27
CA ALA A 283 16.36 5.10 -24.58
C ALA A 283 17.01 5.86 -23.41
N GLN A 284 16.56 5.59 -22.18
CA GLN A 284 17.18 6.13 -20.97
C GLN A 284 18.64 5.66 -20.83
N ALA A 285 18.91 4.35 -21.01
CA ALA A 285 20.26 3.81 -20.98
C ALA A 285 21.18 4.46 -22.00
N ALA A 286 20.72 4.59 -23.25
CA ALA A 286 21.50 5.20 -24.33
C ALA A 286 21.84 6.67 -24.04
N ALA A 287 20.89 7.44 -23.49
CA ALA A 287 21.11 8.84 -23.11
C ALA A 287 22.15 8.98 -21.98
N LEU A 288 22.07 8.11 -20.98
CA LEU A 288 23.03 8.08 -19.89
C LEU A 288 24.45 7.71 -20.37
N GLU A 289 24.57 6.67 -21.20
CA GLU A 289 25.83 6.28 -21.81
C GLU A 289 26.41 7.39 -22.69
N ALA A 290 25.57 8.05 -23.52
CA ALA A 290 26.00 9.18 -24.34
C ALA A 290 26.47 10.38 -23.51
N ALA A 291 25.93 10.58 -22.32
CA ALA A 291 26.37 11.57 -21.35
C ALA A 291 27.62 11.14 -20.55
N GLY A 292 28.22 10.00 -20.90
CA GLY A 292 29.44 9.48 -20.25
C GLY A 292 29.23 8.88 -18.87
N LYS A 293 27.98 8.54 -18.52
CA LYS A 293 27.63 7.93 -17.25
C LYS A 293 27.95 6.43 -17.25
N ASP A 294 28.37 5.89 -16.11
CA ASP A 294 28.71 4.47 -15.91
C ASP A 294 27.66 3.74 -15.06
N GLY A 295 27.68 2.42 -15.07
CA GLY A 295 26.91 1.63 -14.12
C GLY A 295 25.42 1.49 -14.44
N ILE A 296 25.03 1.57 -15.71
CA ILE A 296 23.66 1.41 -16.17
C ILE A 296 23.38 -0.09 -16.39
N ILE A 297 22.34 -0.62 -15.69
CA ILE A 297 21.95 -2.04 -15.75
C ILE A 297 20.48 -2.18 -16.09
N TYR A 298 20.12 -3.23 -16.83
CA TYR A 298 18.76 -3.67 -17.04
C TYR A 298 18.64 -5.19 -16.88
N ASN A 299 17.44 -5.75 -16.97
CA ASN A 299 17.19 -7.20 -16.84
C ASN A 299 17.83 -7.82 -15.57
N ALA A 300 17.65 -7.13 -14.44
CA ALA A 300 18.22 -7.52 -13.16
C ALA A 300 17.24 -7.20 -12.02
N THR A 301 17.38 -7.88 -10.89
CA THR A 301 16.76 -7.60 -9.57
C THR A 301 15.23 -7.71 -9.53
N TYR A 302 14.50 -7.04 -10.41
CA TYR A 302 13.05 -6.91 -10.39
C TYR A 302 12.39 -7.86 -11.39
N THR A 303 11.21 -8.42 -11.03
CA THR A 303 10.44 -9.32 -11.91
C THR A 303 9.17 -8.66 -12.43
N ASN A 304 8.64 -9.18 -13.54
CA ASN A 304 7.48 -8.61 -14.24
C ASN A 304 6.16 -9.33 -13.88
N PHE A 305 6.01 -9.87 -12.67
CA PHE A 305 4.87 -10.74 -12.36
C PHE A 305 3.83 -10.11 -11.45
N TRP A 306 4.22 -9.37 -10.42
CA TRP A 306 3.34 -8.85 -9.37
C TRP A 306 2.88 -7.41 -9.63
N GLN A 307 1.57 -7.12 -9.40
CA GLN A 307 0.98 -5.81 -9.71
C GLN A 307 0.97 -4.79 -8.57
N GLY A 308 1.43 -5.14 -7.39
CA GLY A 308 1.22 -4.32 -6.20
C GLY A 308 2.16 -3.12 -6.05
N ALA A 309 3.22 -3.01 -6.85
CA ALA A 309 4.10 -1.84 -6.87
C ALA A 309 3.49 -0.70 -7.68
N MET A 310 3.86 0.54 -7.33
CA MET A 310 3.28 1.77 -7.87
C MET A 310 3.24 1.77 -9.40
N ALA A 311 4.34 1.88 -10.08
CA ALA A 311 4.38 1.95 -11.54
C ALA A 311 3.91 0.66 -12.23
N TRP A 312 4.05 -0.50 -11.60
CA TRP A 312 3.65 -1.78 -12.21
C TRP A 312 2.15 -1.96 -12.28
N ALA A 313 1.38 -1.38 -11.36
CA ALA A 313 -0.09 -1.38 -11.44
C ALA A 313 -0.62 -0.82 -12.78
N GLY A 314 0.11 0.09 -13.41
CA GLY A 314 -0.20 0.64 -14.72
C GLY A 314 -0.26 -0.40 -15.85
N TRP A 315 0.54 -1.48 -15.79
CA TRP A 315 0.59 -2.50 -16.86
C TRP A 315 -0.75 -3.19 -17.09
N TRP A 316 -1.47 -3.49 -16.03
CA TRP A 316 -2.81 -4.12 -16.10
C TRP A 316 -3.91 -3.12 -16.45
N HIS A 317 -3.60 -1.80 -16.35
CA HIS A 317 -4.45 -0.72 -16.83
C HIS A 317 -4.10 -0.30 -18.29
N ASN A 318 -3.34 -1.14 -19.01
CA ASN A 318 -2.90 -0.87 -20.37
C ASN A 318 -2.03 0.41 -20.51
N GLN A 319 -1.31 0.76 -19.47
CA GLN A 319 -0.36 1.87 -19.38
C GLN A 319 1.08 1.33 -19.39
N VAL A 320 2.02 2.09 -19.97
CA VAL A 320 3.44 1.73 -19.94
C VAL A 320 4.05 2.19 -18.62
N GLY A 321 4.01 1.33 -17.62
CA GLY A 321 4.66 1.57 -16.32
C GLY A 321 6.17 1.34 -16.41
N LEU A 322 6.96 2.18 -15.78
CA LEU A 322 8.43 2.16 -15.81
C LEU A 322 8.97 2.37 -14.39
N LEU A 323 10.11 1.76 -14.14
CA LEU A 323 10.89 1.91 -12.92
C LEU A 323 12.30 2.36 -13.28
N THR A 324 12.82 3.37 -12.58
CA THR A 324 14.26 3.62 -12.47
C THR A 324 14.68 3.48 -11.01
N GLU A 325 15.88 2.92 -10.79
CA GLU A 325 16.44 2.74 -9.45
C GLU A 325 17.88 3.24 -9.44
N VAL A 326 18.11 4.43 -8.95
CA VAL A 326 19.45 5.01 -8.86
C VAL A 326 20.13 4.57 -7.56
N ALA A 327 21.43 4.33 -7.59
CA ALA A 327 22.17 3.96 -6.39
C ALA A 327 22.10 5.07 -5.32
N SER A 328 21.74 4.70 -4.10
CA SER A 328 21.61 5.65 -2.98
C SER A 328 22.95 6.21 -2.51
N VAL A 329 22.90 7.37 -1.91
CA VAL A 329 23.90 7.88 -0.95
C VAL A 329 23.35 7.74 0.48
N ARG A 330 23.98 8.34 1.47
CA ARG A 330 23.45 8.39 2.85
C ARG A 330 22.53 9.59 3.01
N VAL A 331 21.34 9.52 2.43
CA VAL A 331 20.37 10.61 2.25
C VAL A 331 20.94 11.75 1.41
N ALA A 332 21.77 12.64 1.97
CA ALA A 332 22.50 13.69 1.24
C ALA A 332 24.01 13.68 1.52
N ALA A 333 24.49 12.78 2.37
CA ALA A 333 25.93 12.64 2.61
C ALA A 333 26.54 11.70 1.56
N PRO A 334 27.67 12.08 0.93
CA PRO A 334 28.31 11.28 -0.10
C PRO A 334 28.82 9.94 0.42
N VAL A 335 28.94 8.97 -0.46
CA VAL A 335 29.60 7.69 -0.19
C VAL A 335 30.88 7.56 -1.00
N GLU A 336 31.93 7.05 -0.35
CA GLU A 336 33.17 6.64 -1.03
C GLU A 336 33.14 5.13 -1.18
N GLN A 337 33.35 4.63 -2.38
CA GLN A 337 33.46 3.21 -2.64
C GLN A 337 34.89 2.89 -3.14
N GLN A 338 35.49 1.85 -2.56
CA GLN A 338 36.82 1.42 -3.01
C GLN A 338 36.78 1.07 -4.49
N ARG A 339 37.85 1.40 -5.21
CA ARG A 339 37.96 1.04 -6.63
C ARG A 339 38.23 -0.45 -6.81
N ALA A 340 37.55 -1.05 -7.75
CA ALA A 340 37.74 -2.43 -8.13
C ALA A 340 39.20 -2.65 -8.65
N GLN A 341 39.85 -3.69 -8.19
CA GLN A 341 41.15 -4.12 -8.69
C GLN A 341 40.88 -5.12 -9.82
N LEU A 342 40.92 -4.64 -11.05
CA LEU A 342 40.70 -5.48 -12.23
C LEU A 342 41.78 -6.58 -12.29
N GLY A 343 41.38 -7.83 -12.53
CA GLY A 343 42.26 -9.00 -12.59
C GLY A 343 42.53 -9.70 -11.25
N ARG A 344 41.96 -9.22 -10.15
CA ARG A 344 41.95 -9.97 -8.88
C ARG A 344 40.58 -10.57 -8.63
N PRO A 345 40.49 -11.83 -8.20
CA PRO A 345 39.21 -12.37 -7.72
C PRO A 345 38.72 -11.52 -6.56
N PRO A 346 37.40 -11.31 -6.45
CA PRO A 346 36.84 -10.62 -5.31
C PRO A 346 37.27 -11.31 -4.02
N ALA A 347 37.62 -10.53 -3.00
CA ALA A 347 37.96 -11.10 -1.69
C ALA A 347 36.80 -11.98 -1.18
N PRO A 348 37.10 -13.14 -0.58
CA PRO A 348 36.07 -13.99 -0.01
C PRO A 348 35.19 -13.16 0.94
N VAL A 349 33.90 -13.29 0.77
CA VAL A 349 32.96 -12.67 1.68
C VAL A 349 33.09 -13.36 3.02
N ALA A 350 33.33 -12.63 4.10
CA ALA A 350 33.13 -13.17 5.43
C ALA A 350 31.70 -13.73 5.45
N GLU A 351 31.56 -15.03 5.67
CA GLU A 351 30.26 -15.74 5.66
C GLU A 351 29.35 -15.31 6.79
N ASP A 352 29.89 -14.56 7.77
CA ASP A 352 29.11 -14.05 8.89
C ASP A 352 28.43 -12.71 8.54
N PRO A 353 27.09 -12.70 8.39
CA PRO A 353 26.34 -11.45 8.25
C PRO A 353 26.49 -10.50 9.45
N GLN A 354 26.96 -11.01 10.60
CA GLN A 354 27.20 -10.20 11.81
C GLN A 354 28.49 -9.38 11.72
N ALA A 355 29.55 -9.96 11.12
CA ALA A 355 30.80 -9.22 10.89
C ALA A 355 30.61 -8.02 9.94
N ARG A 356 29.64 -8.08 9.04
CA ARG A 356 29.27 -6.94 8.17
C ARG A 356 28.58 -5.79 8.91
N ARG A 357 27.84 -6.10 9.99
CA ARG A 357 27.10 -5.09 10.79
C ARG A 357 27.95 -4.47 11.91
N GLN A 358 29.10 -5.07 12.19
CA GLN A 358 30.00 -4.63 13.27
C GLN A 358 31.20 -3.82 12.80
N SER A 359 31.40 -3.58 11.52
CA SER A 359 32.42 -2.61 11.08
C SER A 359 31.97 -1.21 11.46
N ALA A 360 32.67 -0.68 12.41
CA ALA A 360 32.19 0.32 13.38
C ALA A 360 32.11 1.75 12.86
N ASP A 361 32.61 2.08 11.69
CA ASP A 361 32.56 3.44 11.17
C ASP A 361 31.50 3.57 10.09
N PRO A 362 30.38 4.27 10.37
CA PRO A 362 29.34 4.49 9.37
C PRO A 362 29.84 5.32 8.18
N ASN A 363 31.00 5.97 8.29
CA ASN A 363 31.63 6.78 7.26
C ASN A 363 32.72 6.02 6.50
N ALA A 364 33.03 4.78 6.89
CA ALA A 364 34.03 3.99 6.20
C ALA A 364 33.68 3.83 4.70
N PRO A 365 34.69 3.81 3.81
CA PRO A 365 34.47 3.53 2.40
C PRO A 365 33.78 2.19 2.19
N LEU A 366 32.84 2.15 1.25
CA LEU A 366 32.20 0.90 0.83
C LEU A 366 33.23 -0.01 0.17
N ALA A 367 33.05 -1.33 0.33
CA ALA A 367 33.86 -2.30 -0.37
C ALA A 367 33.76 -2.11 -1.89
N ALA A 368 34.79 -2.51 -2.63
CA ALA A 368 34.83 -2.43 -4.08
C ALA A 368 33.62 -3.18 -4.71
N PRO A 369 33.08 -2.69 -5.85
CA PRO A 369 32.01 -3.37 -6.56
C PRO A 369 32.45 -4.81 -6.92
N ARG A 370 31.52 -5.76 -6.79
CA ARG A 370 31.78 -7.17 -7.12
C ARG A 370 31.49 -7.49 -8.57
N ASP A 371 30.48 -6.84 -9.13
CA ASP A 371 30.01 -7.04 -10.49
C ASP A 371 30.67 -5.99 -11.39
N VAL A 372 31.81 -6.36 -11.96
CA VAL A 372 32.64 -5.47 -12.80
C VAL A 372 32.90 -6.04 -14.20
N MET A 373 32.18 -7.12 -14.56
CA MET A 373 32.33 -7.74 -15.88
C MET A 373 31.38 -7.12 -16.87
N PRO A 374 31.86 -6.51 -17.97
CA PRO A 374 31.02 -6.04 -19.06
C PRO A 374 30.21 -7.18 -19.68
N ARG A 375 28.92 -6.94 -19.88
CA ARG A 375 27.99 -7.87 -20.54
C ARG A 375 26.82 -7.09 -21.16
N THR A 376 25.97 -7.76 -21.91
CA THR A 376 24.91 -7.11 -22.68
C THR A 376 24.01 -6.21 -21.82
N GLU A 377 23.60 -6.68 -20.66
CA GLU A 377 22.74 -5.94 -19.73
C GLU A 377 23.50 -4.94 -18.83
N TYR A 378 24.84 -4.97 -18.84
CA TYR A 378 25.71 -4.11 -18.03
C TYR A 378 27.01 -3.80 -18.78
N PRO A 379 26.96 -3.03 -19.91
CA PRO A 379 28.11 -2.88 -20.82
C PRO A 379 29.25 -2.08 -20.23
N ARG A 380 28.97 -1.11 -19.36
CA ARG A 380 29.98 -0.26 -18.69
C ARG A 380 29.78 -0.32 -17.18
N PRO A 381 30.33 -1.32 -16.47
CA PRO A 381 30.18 -1.47 -15.03
C PRO A 381 30.80 -0.31 -14.26
N TRP A 382 30.16 0.03 -13.13
CA TRP A 382 30.72 0.93 -12.14
C TRP A 382 31.93 0.28 -11.44
N LEU A 383 33.06 0.99 -11.44
CA LEU A 383 34.33 0.49 -10.87
C LEU A 383 34.64 1.04 -9.47
N GLY A 384 33.74 1.73 -8.84
CA GLY A 384 33.95 2.39 -7.55
C GLY A 384 34.41 3.85 -7.69
N GLY A 385 34.45 4.55 -6.57
CA GLY A 385 34.76 5.96 -6.48
C GLY A 385 33.80 6.70 -5.60
N ARG A 386 33.85 8.02 -5.66
CA ARG A 386 32.92 8.89 -4.96
C ARG A 386 31.54 8.92 -5.67
N TRP A 387 30.47 8.87 -4.89
CA TRP A 387 29.09 8.96 -5.34
C TRP A 387 28.31 9.92 -4.46
N THR A 388 27.63 10.89 -5.06
CA THR A 388 27.00 12.03 -4.38
C THR A 388 25.53 12.15 -4.72
N LEU A 389 24.78 12.93 -3.96
CA LEU A 389 23.40 13.29 -4.28
C LEU A 389 23.33 14.05 -5.63
N ARG A 390 24.38 14.82 -5.99
CA ARG A 390 24.44 15.49 -7.30
C ARG A 390 24.47 14.47 -8.45
N ASP A 391 25.22 13.39 -8.28
CA ASP A 391 25.27 12.33 -9.30
C ASP A 391 23.90 11.70 -9.49
N ILE A 392 23.17 11.44 -8.39
CA ILE A 392 21.79 10.91 -8.44
C ILE A 392 20.90 11.86 -9.24
N VAL A 393 20.87 13.16 -8.89
CA VAL A 393 20.09 14.19 -9.59
C VAL A 393 20.44 14.25 -11.08
N ASP A 394 21.71 14.15 -11.44
CA ASP A 394 22.15 14.16 -12.84
C ASP A 394 21.63 12.93 -13.61
N TYR A 395 21.72 11.71 -13.01
CA TYR A 395 21.25 10.49 -13.65
C TYR A 395 19.74 10.52 -13.88
N GLU A 396 18.96 10.90 -12.87
CA GLU A 396 17.51 11.00 -12.96
C GLU A 396 17.07 12.06 -13.96
N LEU A 397 17.72 13.24 -13.98
CA LEU A 397 17.40 14.30 -14.92
C LEU A 397 17.64 13.87 -16.39
N ILE A 398 18.76 13.16 -16.65
CA ILE A 398 19.07 12.63 -17.99
C ILE A 398 18.05 11.57 -18.39
N ALA A 399 17.75 10.63 -17.50
CA ALA A 399 16.80 9.55 -17.73
C ALA A 399 15.39 10.09 -18.00
N THR A 400 14.92 11.05 -17.19
CA THR A 400 13.60 11.67 -17.34
C THR A 400 13.48 12.48 -18.63
N MET A 401 14.52 13.24 -18.99
CA MET A 401 14.52 13.99 -20.25
C MET A 401 14.51 13.04 -21.46
N ALA A 402 15.22 11.93 -21.41
CA ALA A 402 15.20 10.91 -22.47
C ALA A 402 13.84 10.20 -22.59
N LEU A 403 13.16 9.96 -21.46
CA LEU A 403 11.79 9.47 -21.42
C LEU A 403 10.84 10.43 -22.16
N LEU A 404 10.88 11.71 -21.81
CA LEU A 404 10.01 12.74 -22.40
C LEU A 404 10.30 12.93 -23.89
N GLU A 405 11.56 12.91 -24.31
CA GLU A 405 11.96 12.98 -25.73
C GLU A 405 11.42 11.78 -26.50
N THR A 406 11.60 10.57 -25.97
CA THR A 406 11.11 9.33 -26.62
C THR A 406 9.59 9.33 -26.76
N ALA A 407 8.87 9.80 -25.75
CA ALA A 407 7.41 9.94 -25.80
C ALA A 407 6.99 10.98 -26.85
N ALA A 408 7.71 12.10 -26.93
CA ALA A 408 7.44 13.13 -27.93
C ALA A 408 7.68 12.64 -29.36
N ASP A 409 8.79 11.95 -29.61
CA ASP A 409 9.16 11.43 -30.94
C ASP A 409 8.20 10.32 -31.41
N ARG A 410 7.63 9.57 -30.49
CA ARG A 410 6.78 8.41 -30.81
C ARG A 410 5.32 8.62 -30.44
N ARG A 411 4.89 9.85 -30.17
CA ARG A 411 3.54 10.21 -29.70
C ARG A 411 2.43 9.49 -30.46
N GLU A 412 2.40 9.59 -31.79
CA GLU A 412 1.32 9.00 -32.58
C GLU A 412 1.34 7.47 -32.53
N THR A 413 2.52 6.85 -32.62
CA THR A 413 2.68 5.40 -32.52
C THR A 413 2.23 4.89 -31.15
N LEU A 414 2.59 5.63 -30.09
CA LEU A 414 2.18 5.30 -28.72
C LEU A 414 0.65 5.34 -28.58
N LEU A 415 0.01 6.42 -29.00
CA LEU A 415 -1.45 6.57 -28.94
C LEU A 415 -2.19 5.47 -29.72
N ARG A 416 -1.71 5.16 -30.94
CA ARG A 416 -2.27 4.07 -31.76
C ARG A 416 -2.15 2.73 -31.06
N GLN A 417 -1.01 2.39 -30.50
CA GLN A 417 -0.79 1.10 -29.87
C GLN A 417 -1.50 0.97 -28.51
N ILE A 418 -1.63 2.05 -27.73
CA ILE A 418 -2.49 2.05 -26.54
C ILE A 418 -3.95 1.81 -26.93
N TYR A 419 -4.44 2.44 -28.00
CA TYR A 419 -5.79 2.17 -28.54
C TYR A 419 -5.96 0.68 -28.89
N GLU A 420 -4.99 0.08 -29.59
CA GLU A 420 -5.01 -1.34 -29.97
C GLU A 420 -5.01 -2.27 -28.74
N VAL A 421 -4.22 -1.93 -27.71
CA VAL A 421 -4.19 -2.68 -26.45
C VAL A 421 -5.54 -2.61 -25.75
N ASN A 422 -6.17 -1.43 -25.71
CA ASN A 422 -7.48 -1.22 -25.12
C ASN A 422 -8.57 -2.01 -25.88
N LEU A 423 -8.52 -1.94 -27.22
CA LEU A 423 -9.43 -2.71 -28.06
C LEU A 423 -9.27 -4.22 -27.87
N ALA A 424 -8.03 -4.71 -27.86
CA ALA A 424 -7.74 -6.13 -27.62
C ALA A 424 -8.23 -6.62 -26.27
N THR A 425 -8.17 -5.76 -25.24
CA THR A 425 -8.68 -6.07 -23.91
C THR A 425 -10.20 -6.22 -23.90
N VAL A 426 -10.92 -5.30 -24.52
CA VAL A 426 -12.39 -5.34 -24.65
C VAL A 426 -12.83 -6.57 -25.49
N GLU A 427 -12.12 -6.87 -26.56
CA GLU A 427 -12.40 -8.03 -27.41
C GLU A 427 -12.15 -9.37 -26.70
N ALA A 428 -11.14 -9.46 -25.82
CA ALA A 428 -10.93 -10.64 -24.98
C ALA A 428 -12.15 -10.90 -24.08
N GLY A 429 -12.73 -9.88 -23.49
CA GLY A 429 -13.97 -9.97 -22.71
C GLY A 429 -15.16 -10.43 -23.56
N ARG A 430 -15.31 -9.92 -24.78
CA ARG A 430 -16.35 -10.37 -25.73
C ARG A 430 -16.21 -11.84 -26.11
N LYS A 431 -14.98 -12.33 -26.20
CA LYS A 431 -14.70 -13.75 -26.50
C LYS A 431 -14.85 -14.67 -25.29
N GLY A 432 -15.07 -14.16 -24.09
CA GLY A 432 -15.28 -14.95 -22.88
C GLY A 432 -14.01 -15.38 -22.14
N ASP A 433 -12.96 -14.54 -22.15
CA ASP A 433 -11.70 -14.82 -21.44
C ASP A 433 -11.41 -13.84 -20.28
N PRO A 434 -12.20 -13.91 -19.19
CA PRO A 434 -13.60 -14.31 -19.06
C PRO A 434 -14.56 -13.27 -19.67
N ALA A 435 -15.86 -13.58 -19.78
CA ALA A 435 -16.88 -12.62 -20.25
C ALA A 435 -17.33 -11.67 -19.14
N ALA A 436 -17.43 -12.19 -17.92
CA ALA A 436 -17.79 -11.42 -16.73
C ALA A 436 -17.19 -12.08 -15.48
N ILE A 437 -17.03 -11.27 -14.41
CA ILE A 437 -16.79 -11.75 -13.05
C ILE A 437 -18.01 -11.38 -12.22
N LEU A 438 -18.58 -12.35 -11.51
CA LEU A 438 -19.74 -12.17 -10.66
C LEU A 438 -19.34 -12.24 -9.19
N ILE A 439 -20.00 -11.43 -8.36
CA ILE A 439 -19.94 -11.51 -6.89
C ILE A 439 -21.35 -11.82 -6.39
N PRO A 440 -21.67 -13.11 -6.09
CA PRO A 440 -22.98 -13.51 -5.58
C PRO A 440 -23.16 -13.02 -4.15
N ILE A 441 -24.08 -12.07 -3.90
CA ILE A 441 -24.23 -11.40 -2.58
C ILE A 441 -24.73 -12.39 -1.51
N ALA A 442 -25.68 -13.26 -1.86
CA ALA A 442 -26.34 -14.15 -0.91
C ALA A 442 -25.41 -15.24 -0.32
N SER A 443 -24.28 -15.55 -0.96
CA SER A 443 -23.31 -16.54 -0.47
C SER A 443 -22.40 -16.02 0.64
N HIS A 444 -22.40 -14.70 0.91
CA HIS A 444 -21.46 -14.08 1.83
C HIS A 444 -22.03 -13.86 3.22
N LEU A 445 -21.23 -14.20 4.22
CA LEU A 445 -21.51 -13.88 5.61
C LEU A 445 -21.17 -12.43 5.97
N ASP A 446 -20.13 -11.87 5.36
CA ASP A 446 -19.65 -10.50 5.56
C ASP A 446 -19.95 -9.63 4.32
N LEU A 447 -21.11 -8.97 4.32
CA LEU A 447 -21.51 -8.08 3.22
C LEU A 447 -20.74 -6.76 3.21
N ALA A 448 -20.15 -6.37 4.32
CA ALA A 448 -19.28 -5.19 4.38
C ALA A 448 -17.96 -5.45 3.63
N ALA A 449 -17.42 -6.67 3.69
CA ALA A 449 -16.26 -7.05 2.88
C ALA A 449 -16.57 -6.99 1.37
N VAL A 450 -17.78 -7.43 0.96
CA VAL A 450 -18.23 -7.28 -0.44
C VAL A 450 -18.28 -5.81 -0.85
N THR A 451 -18.89 -4.94 -0.02
CA THR A 451 -18.95 -3.50 -0.26
C THR A 451 -17.54 -2.90 -0.41
N ARG A 452 -16.60 -3.27 0.48
CA ARG A 452 -15.20 -2.82 0.42
C ARG A 452 -14.49 -3.30 -0.84
N LEU A 453 -14.67 -4.56 -1.23
CA LEU A 453 -14.07 -5.07 -2.48
C LEU A 453 -14.55 -4.27 -3.68
N VAL A 454 -15.86 -4.00 -3.76
CA VAL A 454 -16.43 -3.17 -4.84
C VAL A 454 -15.85 -1.76 -4.82
N ASP A 455 -15.70 -1.15 -3.64
CA ASP A 455 -15.08 0.15 -3.48
C ASP A 455 -13.64 0.18 -4.01
N ARG A 456 -12.83 -0.84 -3.68
CA ARG A 456 -11.44 -0.95 -4.19
C ARG A 456 -11.39 -1.09 -5.70
N LEU A 457 -12.30 -1.88 -6.29
CA LEU A 457 -12.42 -2.01 -7.73
C LEU A 457 -12.78 -0.67 -8.40
N LEU A 458 -13.73 0.07 -7.83
CA LEU A 458 -14.15 1.38 -8.32
C LEU A 458 -13.01 2.41 -8.23
N ILE A 459 -12.26 2.47 -7.12
CA ILE A 459 -11.07 3.33 -6.97
C ILE A 459 -10.02 2.98 -8.03
N GLY A 460 -9.81 1.68 -8.32
CA GLY A 460 -8.96 1.20 -9.39
C GLY A 460 -9.50 1.40 -10.81
N GLY A 461 -10.60 2.14 -10.97
CA GLY A 461 -11.18 2.47 -12.29
C GLY A 461 -11.98 1.36 -12.94
N VAL A 462 -12.22 0.23 -12.27
CA VAL A 462 -13.03 -0.87 -12.79
C VAL A 462 -14.49 -0.49 -12.85
N GLU A 463 -15.15 -0.77 -13.98
CA GLU A 463 -16.59 -0.60 -14.13
C GLU A 463 -17.35 -1.77 -13.50
N VAL A 464 -18.19 -1.47 -12.53
CA VAL A 464 -18.98 -2.45 -11.77
C VAL A 464 -20.46 -2.13 -11.93
N TYR A 465 -21.30 -3.17 -12.02
CA TYR A 465 -22.72 -3.03 -12.33
C TYR A 465 -23.62 -3.86 -11.42
N ASN A 466 -24.86 -3.40 -11.24
CA ASN A 466 -25.97 -4.19 -10.72
C ASN A 466 -26.86 -4.67 -11.87
N PRO A 467 -27.27 -5.95 -11.91
CA PRO A 467 -28.26 -6.44 -12.86
C PRO A 467 -29.66 -5.93 -12.46
N GLU A 468 -30.38 -5.36 -13.41
CA GLU A 468 -31.79 -4.93 -13.24
C GLU A 468 -32.77 -6.05 -13.55
N THR A 469 -32.33 -7.10 -14.26
CA THR A 469 -33.12 -8.30 -14.62
C THR A 469 -32.40 -9.55 -14.13
N ALA A 470 -33.17 -10.61 -13.85
CA ALA A 470 -32.58 -11.92 -13.60
C ALA A 470 -31.87 -12.43 -14.85
N PHE A 471 -30.83 -13.24 -14.68
CA PHE A 471 -30.10 -13.85 -15.78
C PHE A 471 -29.51 -15.21 -15.37
N ASP A 472 -29.19 -16.00 -16.37
CA ASP A 472 -28.51 -17.29 -16.19
C ASP A 472 -27.06 -17.18 -16.73
N ALA A 473 -26.10 -17.71 -15.97
CA ALA A 473 -24.72 -17.81 -16.37
C ALA A 473 -24.12 -19.13 -15.91
N ASP A 474 -23.44 -19.86 -16.82
CA ASP A 474 -22.80 -21.15 -16.59
C ASP A 474 -23.68 -22.16 -15.82
N GLY A 475 -25.00 -22.19 -16.15
CA GLY A 475 -25.96 -23.11 -15.57
C GLY A 475 -26.51 -22.73 -14.20
N LYS A 476 -26.20 -21.54 -13.71
CA LYS A 476 -26.76 -20.99 -12.46
C LYS A 476 -27.65 -19.79 -12.73
N HIS A 477 -28.74 -19.68 -11.94
CA HIS A 477 -29.68 -18.56 -12.00
C HIS A 477 -29.27 -17.46 -11.01
N TYR A 478 -29.22 -16.21 -11.48
CA TYR A 478 -28.88 -15.03 -10.70
C TYR A 478 -30.05 -14.04 -10.70
N PRO A 479 -30.80 -13.91 -9.58
CA PRO A 479 -31.90 -12.96 -9.48
C PRO A 479 -31.38 -11.51 -9.36
N PRO A 480 -32.19 -10.50 -9.77
CA PRO A 480 -31.84 -9.10 -9.62
C PRO A 480 -31.59 -8.74 -8.16
N GLY A 481 -30.62 -7.88 -7.91
CA GLY A 481 -30.24 -7.41 -6.57
C GLY A 481 -29.41 -8.39 -5.73
N ASN A 482 -29.20 -9.62 -6.19
CA ASN A 482 -28.43 -10.65 -5.47
C ASN A 482 -27.02 -10.90 -6.02
N THR A 483 -26.58 -10.11 -6.99
CA THR A 483 -25.30 -10.32 -7.66
C THR A 483 -24.73 -8.98 -8.11
N ILE A 484 -23.43 -8.82 -7.98
CA ILE A 484 -22.69 -7.72 -8.60
C ILE A 484 -22.00 -8.29 -9.84
N VAL A 485 -22.00 -7.53 -10.93
CA VAL A 485 -21.45 -7.92 -12.22
C VAL A 485 -20.29 -7.00 -12.60
N ILE A 486 -19.18 -7.58 -12.97
CA ILE A 486 -18.02 -6.92 -13.53
C ILE A 486 -17.89 -7.40 -14.98
N PRO A 487 -18.47 -6.70 -15.98
CA PRO A 487 -18.31 -7.08 -17.38
C PRO A 487 -16.85 -6.95 -17.80
N MET A 488 -16.33 -7.94 -18.49
CA MET A 488 -14.93 -7.91 -18.94
C MET A 488 -14.77 -7.22 -20.31
N THR A 489 -15.86 -6.70 -20.87
CA THR A 489 -15.86 -5.83 -22.04
C THR A 489 -15.53 -4.37 -21.71
N GLN A 490 -14.52 -4.16 -20.87
CA GLN A 490 -14.03 -2.86 -20.41
C GLN A 490 -12.50 -2.78 -20.50
N VAL A 491 -11.97 -1.58 -20.56
CA VAL A 491 -10.52 -1.34 -20.75
C VAL A 491 -9.67 -1.89 -19.59
N PHE A 492 -10.16 -1.77 -18.34
CA PHE A 492 -9.43 -2.26 -17.16
C PHE A 492 -9.80 -3.70 -16.76
N ALA A 493 -10.30 -4.49 -17.72
CA ALA A 493 -10.63 -5.89 -17.48
C ALA A 493 -9.41 -6.71 -17.05
N ARG A 494 -8.22 -6.45 -17.60
CA ARG A 494 -6.98 -7.15 -17.21
C ARG A 494 -6.65 -6.94 -15.73
N TYR A 495 -6.84 -5.73 -15.24
CA TYR A 495 -6.66 -5.41 -13.83
C TYR A 495 -7.66 -6.15 -12.94
N ALA A 496 -8.95 -6.09 -13.28
CA ALA A 496 -9.98 -6.79 -12.53
C ALA A 496 -9.75 -8.32 -12.51
N LYS A 497 -9.36 -8.90 -13.66
CA LYS A 497 -9.05 -10.32 -13.77
C LYS A 497 -7.89 -10.71 -12.86
N ASP A 498 -6.76 -10.04 -12.99
CA ASP A 498 -5.53 -10.37 -12.27
C ASP A 498 -5.68 -10.18 -10.74
N LEU A 499 -6.46 -9.17 -10.34
CA LEU A 499 -6.73 -8.89 -8.92
C LEU A 499 -7.64 -9.94 -8.27
N LEU A 500 -8.54 -10.57 -9.03
CA LEU A 500 -9.58 -11.44 -8.48
C LEU A 500 -9.34 -12.93 -8.77
N GLU A 501 -8.52 -13.28 -9.76
CA GLU A 501 -8.23 -14.68 -10.07
C GLU A 501 -7.25 -15.33 -9.08
N LYS A 502 -7.19 -16.65 -9.12
CA LYS A 502 -6.12 -17.41 -8.48
C LYS A 502 -4.82 -17.21 -9.25
N GLN A 503 -3.78 -16.68 -8.59
CA GLN A 503 -2.43 -16.62 -9.17
C GLN A 503 -1.76 -18.00 -9.09
N THR A 504 -0.98 -18.31 -10.13
CA THR A 504 -0.05 -19.43 -10.14
C THR A 504 1.32 -18.87 -10.50
N TYR A 505 2.22 -18.78 -9.51
CA TYR A 505 3.56 -18.27 -9.75
C TYR A 505 4.37 -19.31 -10.52
N PRO A 506 4.96 -18.97 -11.69
CA PRO A 506 5.71 -19.91 -12.49
C PRO A 506 7.08 -20.19 -11.87
N GLU A 507 7.50 -21.45 -11.88
CA GLU A 507 8.86 -21.84 -11.44
C GLU A 507 9.87 -21.55 -12.56
N VAL A 508 10.39 -20.31 -12.57
CA VAL A 508 11.43 -19.90 -13.52
C VAL A 508 12.81 -20.13 -12.90
N ARG A 509 13.75 -20.67 -13.68
CA ARG A 509 15.14 -20.90 -13.29
C ARG A 509 16.09 -20.30 -14.32
N ARG A 510 17.16 -19.64 -13.89
CA ARG A 510 18.19 -19.07 -14.78
C ARG A 510 18.97 -20.16 -15.50
N THR A 511 19.20 -21.27 -14.82
CA THR A 511 19.78 -22.49 -15.37
C THR A 511 18.98 -23.70 -14.88
N PRO A 512 19.03 -24.86 -15.56
CA PRO A 512 18.30 -26.05 -15.13
C PRO A 512 18.59 -26.49 -13.68
N THR A 513 19.78 -26.15 -13.17
CA THR A 513 20.23 -26.53 -11.82
C THR A 513 20.19 -25.40 -10.79
N SER A 514 19.86 -24.16 -11.22
CA SER A 514 19.73 -23.06 -10.27
C SER A 514 18.46 -23.17 -9.43
N ALA A 515 18.45 -22.56 -8.24
CA ALA A 515 17.23 -22.39 -7.49
C ALA A 515 16.19 -21.60 -8.32
N PRO A 516 14.86 -21.83 -8.13
CA PRO A 516 13.85 -21.02 -8.77
C PRO A 516 13.97 -19.55 -8.37
N GLU A 517 13.69 -18.65 -9.31
CA GLU A 517 13.63 -17.22 -9.05
C GLU A 517 12.45 -16.93 -8.10
N PRO A 518 12.69 -16.29 -6.95
CA PRO A 518 11.61 -15.90 -6.06
C PRO A 518 10.79 -14.76 -6.66
N PRO A 519 9.54 -14.58 -6.23
CA PRO A 519 8.82 -13.36 -6.56
C PRO A 519 9.56 -12.14 -5.98
N TYR A 520 9.39 -11.00 -6.63
CA TYR A 520 9.94 -9.74 -6.12
C TYR A 520 9.41 -9.40 -4.72
N ASP A 521 8.11 -9.62 -4.48
CA ASP A 521 7.48 -9.37 -3.19
C ASP A 521 6.68 -10.62 -2.73
N VAL A 522 5.51 -10.86 -3.32
CA VAL A 522 4.63 -11.99 -2.98
C VAL A 522 4.26 -12.81 -4.21
N SER A 523 3.87 -14.06 -4.01
CA SER A 523 3.44 -14.96 -5.08
C SER A 523 1.93 -14.93 -5.33
N ALA A 524 1.15 -14.33 -4.41
CA ALA A 524 -0.30 -14.23 -4.49
C ALA A 524 -0.86 -12.93 -3.90
N TRP A 525 -1.93 -12.43 -4.54
CA TRP A 525 -2.64 -11.22 -4.12
C TRP A 525 -4.14 -11.28 -4.40
N SER A 526 -4.73 -12.45 -4.70
CA SER A 526 -6.15 -12.66 -5.00
C SER A 526 -7.04 -11.99 -3.96
N LEU A 527 -7.52 -10.78 -4.26
CA LEU A 527 -8.14 -9.91 -3.26
C LEU A 527 -9.49 -10.46 -2.77
N GLY A 528 -10.25 -11.12 -3.65
CA GLY A 528 -11.47 -11.82 -3.26
C GLY A 528 -11.21 -12.83 -2.14
N MET A 529 -10.17 -13.68 -2.28
CA MET A 529 -9.81 -14.67 -1.26
C MET A 529 -9.35 -14.02 0.05
N GLN A 530 -8.51 -12.98 -0.04
CA GLN A 530 -8.01 -12.28 1.17
C GLN A 530 -9.13 -11.56 1.92
N MET A 531 -10.15 -11.08 1.22
CA MET A 531 -11.30 -10.40 1.83
C MET A 531 -12.45 -11.35 2.20
N GLY A 532 -12.34 -12.65 1.87
CA GLY A 532 -13.41 -13.63 2.10
C GLY A 532 -14.61 -13.41 1.20
N VAL A 533 -14.39 -12.90 -0.01
CA VAL A 533 -15.41 -12.62 -1.01
C VAL A 533 -15.29 -13.60 -2.18
N GLU A 534 -16.34 -14.39 -2.41
CA GLU A 534 -16.42 -15.31 -3.54
C GLU A 534 -16.53 -14.52 -4.85
N THR A 535 -15.73 -14.90 -5.83
CA THR A 535 -15.77 -14.40 -7.20
C THR A 535 -15.98 -15.55 -8.19
N VAL A 536 -16.94 -15.40 -9.10
CA VAL A 536 -17.30 -16.42 -10.10
C VAL A 536 -16.93 -15.92 -11.49
N PHE A 537 -16.03 -16.61 -12.17
CA PHE A 537 -15.57 -16.29 -13.51
C PHE A 537 -16.47 -16.94 -14.55
N VAL A 538 -17.24 -16.14 -15.27
CA VAL A 538 -18.17 -16.56 -16.32
C VAL A 538 -17.47 -16.53 -17.67
N ARG A 539 -17.50 -17.63 -18.39
CA ARG A 539 -16.82 -17.75 -19.69
C ARG A 539 -17.72 -17.44 -20.88
N LYS A 540 -19.01 -17.72 -20.76
CA LYS A 540 -19.97 -17.42 -21.84
C LYS A 540 -20.45 -15.98 -21.71
N PRO A 541 -20.52 -15.21 -22.82
CA PRO A 541 -21.11 -13.88 -22.79
C PRO A 541 -22.51 -13.90 -22.17
N LEU A 542 -22.80 -12.87 -21.36
CA LEU A 542 -24.14 -12.68 -20.83
C LEU A 542 -25.10 -12.41 -22.00
N ALA A 543 -26.36 -12.88 -21.88
CA ALA A 543 -27.36 -12.64 -22.89
C ALA A 543 -27.60 -11.13 -23.08
N GLU A 544 -27.82 -10.67 -24.31
CA GLU A 544 -28.09 -9.26 -24.65
C GLU A 544 -29.28 -8.65 -23.89
N ALA A 545 -30.24 -9.48 -23.47
CA ALA A 545 -31.39 -9.05 -22.68
C ALA A 545 -31.04 -8.66 -21.24
N VAL A 546 -29.87 -8.98 -20.75
CA VAL A 546 -29.43 -8.64 -19.38
C VAL A 546 -29.16 -7.14 -19.28
N ARG A 547 -30.04 -6.44 -18.57
CA ARG A 547 -29.84 -5.01 -18.32
C ARG A 547 -28.96 -4.80 -17.08
N LEU A 548 -27.90 -4.03 -17.27
CA LEU A 548 -26.90 -3.73 -16.24
C LEU A 548 -26.92 -2.22 -15.96
N LYS A 549 -27.00 -1.86 -14.66
CA LYS A 549 -26.90 -0.48 -14.19
C LYS A 549 -25.52 -0.25 -13.57
N ARG A 550 -24.74 0.67 -14.15
CA ARG A 550 -23.42 1.02 -13.64
C ARG A 550 -23.49 1.60 -12.22
N LEU A 551 -22.58 1.19 -11.38
CA LEU A 551 -22.37 1.72 -10.02
C LEU A 551 -21.36 2.87 -10.08
N ASN A 552 -21.71 4.00 -9.49
CA ASN A 552 -20.81 5.15 -9.32
C ASN A 552 -20.17 5.19 -7.92
N ALA A 553 -20.63 4.35 -7.01
CA ALA A 553 -20.12 4.17 -5.66
C ALA A 553 -20.42 2.74 -5.20
N ALA A 554 -19.69 2.26 -4.22
CA ALA A 554 -19.94 0.95 -3.64
C ALA A 554 -21.35 0.87 -3.04
N PRO A 555 -22.11 -0.21 -3.31
CA PRO A 555 -23.49 -0.31 -2.85
C PRO A 555 -23.57 -0.55 -1.35
N LYS A 556 -24.55 0.05 -0.67
CA LYS A 556 -24.90 -0.33 0.69
C LYS A 556 -25.74 -1.62 0.63
N LEU A 557 -25.10 -2.77 0.87
CA LEU A 557 -25.73 -4.09 0.73
C LEU A 557 -26.59 -4.52 1.91
N THR A 558 -26.51 -3.80 3.03
CA THR A 558 -27.26 -4.12 4.25
C THR A 558 -28.06 -2.92 4.73
N SER A 559 -29.31 -3.19 5.07
CA SER A 559 -30.17 -2.29 5.83
C SER A 559 -30.45 -2.96 7.17
N GLY A 560 -29.61 -2.78 8.16
CA GLY A 560 -29.87 -3.40 9.48
C GLY A 560 -31.22 -3.04 10.08
N SER A 561 -31.72 -3.91 10.91
CA SER A 561 -33.03 -3.76 11.55
C SER A 561 -33.01 -4.12 13.01
N VAL A 562 -33.90 -3.53 13.79
CA VAL A 562 -34.15 -3.91 15.20
C VAL A 562 -35.59 -4.35 15.33
N THR A 563 -35.79 -5.63 15.64
CA THR A 563 -37.14 -6.24 15.83
C THR A 563 -37.36 -6.58 17.30
N GLY A 564 -38.62 -6.84 17.68
CA GLY A 564 -39.00 -7.18 19.06
C GLY A 564 -38.99 -6.00 20.05
N THR A 565 -39.21 -6.28 21.33
CA THR A 565 -39.32 -5.27 22.39
C THR A 565 -38.48 -5.71 23.60
N GLY A 566 -37.87 -4.75 24.33
CA GLY A 566 -37.07 -5.03 25.53
C GLY A 566 -35.76 -4.24 25.53
N THR A 567 -34.95 -4.44 26.58
CA THR A 567 -33.69 -3.74 26.84
C THR A 567 -32.45 -4.64 26.70
N ARG A 568 -32.65 -5.89 26.31
CA ARG A 568 -31.63 -6.86 25.98
C ARG A 568 -31.64 -7.02 24.44
N PHE A 569 -30.52 -6.81 23.80
CA PHE A 569 -30.38 -6.85 22.34
C PHE A 569 -29.43 -7.96 21.94
N VAL A 570 -29.80 -8.68 20.89
CA VAL A 570 -29.03 -9.82 20.39
C VAL A 570 -28.80 -9.68 18.89
N PHE A 571 -27.57 -9.81 18.42
CA PHE A 571 -27.23 -9.86 17.00
C PHE A 571 -26.13 -10.87 16.74
N ARG A 572 -26.01 -11.35 15.52
CA ARG A 572 -24.94 -12.28 15.14
C ARG A 572 -23.60 -11.56 15.06
N TYR A 573 -22.58 -12.13 15.69
CA TYR A 573 -21.19 -11.70 15.56
C TYR A 573 -20.57 -12.35 14.32
N ARG A 574 -20.33 -11.57 13.29
CA ARG A 574 -19.70 -12.04 12.04
C ARG A 574 -19.16 -10.86 11.25
N GLY A 575 -18.05 -11.12 10.54
CA GLY A 575 -17.33 -10.09 9.80
C GLY A 575 -16.61 -9.07 10.69
N ALA A 576 -15.74 -8.30 10.06
CA ALA A 576 -14.90 -7.35 10.81
C ALA A 576 -15.69 -6.16 11.39
N ASP A 577 -16.76 -5.69 10.71
CA ASP A 577 -17.54 -4.53 11.16
C ASP A 577 -18.38 -4.80 12.42
N ALA A 578 -18.71 -6.06 12.69
CA ALA A 578 -19.34 -6.40 13.95
C ALA A 578 -18.46 -6.05 15.16
N ALA A 579 -17.12 -6.11 14.99
CA ALA A 579 -16.20 -5.69 16.04
C ALA A 579 -16.25 -4.17 16.28
N VAL A 580 -16.43 -3.35 15.24
CA VAL A 580 -16.58 -1.90 15.42
C VAL A 580 -17.84 -1.59 16.24
N ALA A 581 -18.96 -2.24 15.91
CA ALA A 581 -20.19 -2.09 16.69
C ALA A 581 -20.00 -2.50 18.16
N VAL A 582 -19.31 -3.63 18.41
CA VAL A 582 -18.95 -4.09 19.76
C VAL A 582 -18.05 -3.07 20.47
N ASN A 583 -17.02 -2.55 19.83
CA ASN A 583 -16.10 -1.57 20.42
C ASN A 583 -16.81 -0.27 20.80
N ARG A 584 -17.71 0.22 19.97
CA ARG A 584 -18.53 1.42 20.30
C ARG A 584 -19.45 1.18 21.47
N LEU A 585 -20.15 0.04 21.51
CA LEU A 585 -21.01 -0.33 22.63
C LEU A 585 -20.21 -0.44 23.93
N LEU A 586 -19.02 -1.08 23.90
CA LEU A 586 -18.15 -1.18 25.07
C LEU A 586 -17.65 0.18 25.56
N LYS A 587 -17.27 1.06 24.64
CA LYS A 587 -16.84 2.43 24.93
C LYS A 587 -17.94 3.27 25.57
N GLU A 588 -19.21 2.98 25.23
CA GLU A 588 -20.40 3.62 25.79
C GLU A 588 -20.88 2.97 27.10
N GLY A 589 -20.15 1.96 27.62
CA GLY A 589 -20.43 1.30 28.91
C GLY A 589 -21.48 0.19 28.83
N ALA A 590 -21.85 -0.27 27.62
CA ALA A 590 -22.75 -1.41 27.49
C ALA A 590 -22.12 -2.70 28.04
N LYS A 591 -22.92 -3.58 28.65
CA LYS A 591 -22.50 -4.92 29.05
C LYS A 591 -22.63 -5.84 27.83
N ILE A 592 -21.56 -6.52 27.46
CA ILE A 592 -21.51 -7.40 26.29
C ILE A 592 -21.08 -8.80 26.70
N THR A 593 -21.77 -9.79 26.14
CA THR A 593 -21.45 -11.22 26.27
C THR A 593 -21.47 -11.88 24.90
N PHE A 594 -20.44 -12.66 24.59
CA PHE A 594 -20.47 -13.57 23.46
C PHE A 594 -21.11 -14.88 23.85
N GLU A 595 -22.11 -15.33 23.11
CA GLU A 595 -22.82 -16.57 23.30
C GLU A 595 -22.72 -17.46 22.05
N PRO A 596 -21.72 -18.35 21.94
CA PRO A 596 -21.66 -19.35 20.88
C PRO A 596 -22.67 -20.47 21.12
N ALA A 597 -23.39 -20.87 20.08
CA ALA A 597 -24.35 -21.99 20.17
C ALA A 597 -24.21 -22.91 18.93
N PRO A 598 -24.34 -24.23 19.14
CA PRO A 598 -24.35 -25.18 18.04
C PRO A 598 -25.66 -25.05 17.25
N THR A 599 -25.56 -25.10 15.94
CA THR A 599 -26.67 -25.13 14.99
C THR A 599 -26.54 -26.33 14.07
N ASN A 600 -27.54 -26.57 13.20
CA ASN A 600 -27.43 -27.63 12.18
C ASN A 600 -26.36 -27.33 11.12
N GLY A 601 -25.91 -26.06 11.00
CA GLY A 601 -24.86 -25.64 10.07
C GLY A 601 -23.51 -25.31 10.75
N GLY A 602 -23.29 -25.72 12.02
CA GLY A 602 -22.07 -25.45 12.76
C GLY A 602 -22.31 -24.59 14.02
N VAL A 603 -21.32 -23.82 14.44
CA VAL A 603 -21.43 -22.92 15.58
C VAL A 603 -21.72 -21.50 15.13
N VAL A 604 -22.71 -20.86 15.74
CA VAL A 604 -23.05 -19.45 15.52
C VAL A 604 -22.78 -18.67 16.79
N THR A 605 -22.04 -17.60 16.71
CA THR A 605 -21.79 -16.70 17.86
C THR A 605 -22.72 -15.50 17.81
N SER A 606 -23.41 -15.24 18.92
CA SER A 606 -24.22 -14.06 19.13
C SER A 606 -23.54 -13.08 20.07
N VAL A 607 -23.70 -11.79 19.78
CA VAL A 607 -23.45 -10.69 20.73
C VAL A 607 -24.72 -10.43 21.47
N VAL A 608 -24.66 -10.50 22.80
CA VAL A 608 -25.75 -10.10 23.70
C VAL A 608 -25.32 -8.82 24.39
N THR A 609 -26.14 -7.77 24.29
CA THR A 609 -25.85 -6.48 24.91
C THR A 609 -27.00 -5.93 25.70
N THR A 610 -26.67 -5.28 26.83
CA THR A 610 -27.60 -4.55 27.71
C THR A 610 -26.96 -3.24 28.15
N GLY A 611 -27.76 -2.34 28.75
CA GLY A 611 -27.24 -1.04 29.22
C GLY A 611 -27.08 -0.01 28.11
N VAL A 612 -27.75 -0.21 26.99
CA VAL A 612 -27.77 0.68 25.82
C VAL A 612 -29.21 1.01 25.42
N THR A 613 -29.44 2.19 24.85
CA THR A 613 -30.77 2.60 24.39
C THR A 613 -31.13 1.91 23.07
N ARG A 614 -32.43 1.69 22.85
CA ARG A 614 -32.93 1.16 21.57
C ARG A 614 -32.51 2.02 20.39
N LYS A 615 -32.64 3.35 20.53
CA LYS A 615 -32.24 4.30 19.48
C LYS A 615 -30.79 4.09 19.07
N ARG A 616 -29.87 3.93 20.03
CA ARG A 616 -28.45 3.70 19.73
C ARG A 616 -28.19 2.38 19.01
N ILE A 617 -28.90 1.34 19.38
CA ILE A 617 -28.85 0.05 18.67
C ILE A 617 -29.40 0.18 17.25
N GLU A 618 -30.46 0.96 17.02
CA GLU A 618 -31.01 1.20 15.69
C GLU A 618 -30.01 1.96 14.80
N GLU A 619 -29.26 2.94 15.34
CA GLU A 619 -28.20 3.64 14.66
C GLU A 619 -27.07 2.68 14.22
N LEU A 620 -26.56 1.87 15.15
CA LEU A 620 -25.51 0.89 14.87
C LEU A 620 -26.00 -0.21 13.92
N ALA A 621 -27.23 -0.67 14.07
CA ALA A 621 -27.85 -1.62 13.17
C ALA A 621 -27.90 -1.08 11.73
N SER A 622 -28.35 0.15 11.58
CA SER A 622 -28.40 0.83 10.27
C SER A 622 -27.03 1.08 9.66
N GLU A 623 -26.02 1.45 10.48
CA GLU A 623 -24.67 1.75 10.02
C GLU A 623 -23.94 0.47 9.54
N PHE A 624 -23.97 -0.59 10.37
CA PHE A 624 -23.23 -1.83 10.14
C PHE A 624 -24.09 -2.97 9.55
N GLY A 625 -25.33 -2.71 9.24
CA GLY A 625 -26.22 -3.72 8.66
C GLY A 625 -26.55 -4.88 9.59
N LEU A 626 -26.66 -4.64 10.91
CA LEU A 626 -26.91 -5.66 11.89
C LEU A 626 -28.41 -5.96 12.02
N ASN A 627 -28.76 -7.25 11.95
CA ASN A 627 -30.12 -7.70 12.30
C ASN A 627 -30.18 -7.98 13.79
N VAL A 628 -30.81 -7.09 14.55
CA VAL A 628 -30.90 -7.14 16.01
C VAL A 628 -32.29 -7.54 16.47
N VAL A 629 -32.35 -8.45 17.45
CA VAL A 629 -33.58 -8.85 18.10
C VAL A 629 -33.56 -8.33 19.53
N ALA A 630 -34.61 -7.55 19.90
CA ALA A 630 -34.79 -7.03 21.24
C ALA A 630 -35.72 -7.98 22.06
N GLY A 631 -35.35 -8.25 23.33
CA GLY A 631 -36.16 -9.05 24.25
C GLY A 631 -36.06 -10.56 24.07
N ALA A 632 -35.36 -11.07 23.06
CA ALA A 632 -35.20 -12.51 22.86
C ALA A 632 -34.30 -13.12 23.94
N PRO A 633 -34.59 -14.35 24.42
CA PRO A 633 -33.55 -15.20 25.02
C PRO A 633 -32.48 -15.42 23.93
N GLY A 634 -31.18 -15.41 24.29
CA GLY A 634 -30.10 -15.62 23.31
C GLY A 634 -30.33 -16.91 22.54
N VAL A 635 -29.99 -16.83 21.22
CA VAL A 635 -30.16 -17.86 20.21
C VAL A 635 -31.53 -18.56 20.21
N THR A 636 -32.30 -18.33 19.17
CA THR A 636 -33.62 -18.97 18.93
C THR A 636 -33.53 -20.47 18.66
N ASP A 637 -32.34 -21.06 18.70
CA ASP A 637 -32.14 -22.51 18.62
C ASP A 637 -32.31 -23.13 20.02
N GLN A 638 -33.04 -24.22 20.13
CA GLN A 638 -33.43 -24.87 21.40
C GLN A 638 -32.26 -25.46 22.21
N ARG A 639 -31.02 -25.19 21.79
CA ARG A 639 -29.81 -25.70 22.43
C ARG A 639 -29.17 -24.63 23.32
N PRO A 640 -28.69 -24.98 24.52
CA PRO A 640 -27.99 -24.03 25.40
C PRO A 640 -26.67 -23.57 24.76
N PRO A 641 -26.18 -22.34 25.06
CA PRO A 641 -24.89 -21.87 24.61
C PRO A 641 -23.76 -22.75 25.14
N LEU A 642 -22.76 -22.99 24.30
CA LEU A 642 -21.53 -23.74 24.67
C LEU A 642 -20.78 -23.05 25.81
N ALA A 643 -20.74 -21.72 25.80
CA ALA A 643 -20.16 -20.88 26.82
C ALA A 643 -20.81 -19.49 26.80
N ARG A 644 -20.67 -18.76 27.91
CA ARG A 644 -20.99 -17.32 27.96
C ARG A 644 -19.71 -16.59 28.34
N ILE A 645 -19.23 -15.75 27.43
CA ILE A 645 -17.96 -15.03 27.60
C ILE A 645 -18.28 -13.53 27.70
N PRO A 646 -18.37 -13.01 28.95
CA PRO A 646 -18.48 -11.58 29.16
C PRO A 646 -17.17 -10.91 28.75
N ILE A 647 -17.27 -9.78 28.06
CA ILE A 647 -16.13 -9.00 27.62
C ILE A 647 -16.27 -7.53 28.04
N ARG A 648 -15.15 -6.86 28.15
CA ARG A 648 -15.05 -5.42 28.34
C ARG A 648 -14.17 -4.80 27.25
N ALA A 649 -14.07 -3.48 27.17
CA ALA A 649 -13.14 -2.81 26.26
C ALA A 649 -11.70 -3.27 26.57
N PRO A 650 -10.98 -3.88 25.59
CA PRO A 650 -9.63 -4.35 25.82
C PRO A 650 -8.64 -3.19 25.88
N ARG A 651 -7.77 -3.19 26.89
CA ARG A 651 -6.62 -2.29 26.96
C ARG A 651 -5.47 -2.95 26.19
N VAL A 652 -5.26 -2.50 24.98
CA VAL A 652 -4.29 -3.11 24.04
C VAL A 652 -3.01 -2.31 24.01
N ALA A 653 -1.85 -2.94 24.21
CA ALA A 653 -0.55 -2.41 23.87
C ALA A 653 -0.04 -3.04 22.57
N LEU A 654 0.53 -2.24 21.69
CA LEU A 654 1.23 -2.69 20.49
C LEU A 654 2.71 -2.31 20.62
N TYR A 655 3.59 -3.30 20.60
CA TYR A 655 5.02 -3.08 20.74
C TYR A 655 5.61 -2.54 19.43
N GLN A 656 6.21 -1.36 19.52
CA GLN A 656 6.93 -0.70 18.43
C GLN A 656 8.43 -0.66 18.76
N PRO A 657 9.26 -1.45 18.10
CA PRO A 657 10.72 -1.40 18.29
C PRO A 657 11.30 -0.12 17.72
N TRP A 658 12.51 0.25 18.17
CA TRP A 658 13.30 1.34 17.58
C TRP A 658 13.99 0.96 16.25
N THR A 659 13.64 -0.18 15.70
CA THR A 659 13.86 -0.56 14.30
C THR A 659 12.53 -0.47 13.60
N ALA A 660 12.40 0.42 12.61
CA ALA A 660 11.14 0.64 11.90
C ALA A 660 10.52 -0.68 11.40
N SER A 661 9.28 -0.95 11.78
CA SER A 661 8.54 -2.19 11.45
C SER A 661 7.26 -1.86 10.70
N MET A 662 7.18 -2.30 9.44
CA MET A 662 5.97 -2.14 8.62
C MET A 662 4.81 -3.00 9.16
N ASP A 663 5.09 -4.21 9.66
CA ASP A 663 4.06 -5.07 10.25
C ASP A 663 3.46 -4.48 11.53
N GLU A 664 4.25 -3.78 12.36
CA GLU A 664 3.72 -3.00 13.47
C GLU A 664 2.79 -1.91 12.95
N GLY A 665 3.25 -1.12 11.99
CA GLY A 665 2.48 0.00 11.45
C GLY A 665 1.17 -0.45 10.79
N TRP A 666 1.16 -1.55 10.03
CA TRP A 666 -0.05 -2.15 9.48
C TRP A 666 -0.99 -2.68 10.58
N THR A 667 -0.43 -3.31 11.62
CA THR A 667 -1.22 -3.78 12.76
C THR A 667 -1.89 -2.60 13.47
N ARG A 668 -1.15 -1.52 13.71
CA ARG A 668 -1.67 -0.30 14.31
C ARG A 668 -2.77 0.33 13.45
N TRP A 669 -2.55 0.43 12.13
CA TRP A 669 -3.56 0.96 11.22
C TRP A 669 -4.85 0.14 11.27
N VAL A 670 -4.78 -1.20 11.18
CA VAL A 670 -5.96 -2.07 11.25
C VAL A 670 -6.67 -1.91 12.59
N LEU A 671 -5.97 -1.97 13.72
CA LEU A 671 -6.58 -1.84 15.04
C LEU A 671 -7.24 -0.47 15.23
N GLU A 672 -6.65 0.61 14.74
CA GLU A 672 -7.24 1.95 14.80
C GLU A 672 -8.49 2.07 13.91
N GLN A 673 -8.46 1.54 12.67
CA GLN A 673 -9.63 1.56 11.78
C GLN A 673 -10.82 0.79 12.35
N PHE A 674 -10.55 -0.26 13.14
CA PHE A 674 -11.60 -1.05 13.81
C PHE A 674 -11.82 -0.65 15.27
N GLU A 675 -11.35 0.53 15.65
CA GLU A 675 -11.60 1.22 16.93
C GLU A 675 -11.15 0.45 18.20
N PHE A 676 -10.05 -0.32 18.11
CA PHE A 676 -9.40 -0.94 19.25
C PHE A 676 -8.50 0.02 20.04
N ALA A 677 -8.16 1.18 19.47
CA ALA A 677 -7.34 2.23 20.08
C ALA A 677 -6.08 1.70 20.79
N PRO A 678 -5.17 1.01 20.09
CA PRO A 678 -3.97 0.45 20.70
C PRO A 678 -3.05 1.56 21.22
N VAL A 679 -2.40 1.30 22.35
CA VAL A 679 -1.33 2.15 22.87
C VAL A 679 -0.01 1.64 22.34
N THR A 680 0.73 2.47 21.62
CA THR A 680 2.09 2.16 21.21
C THR A 680 3.00 2.12 22.45
N VAL A 681 3.76 1.03 22.61
CA VAL A 681 4.73 0.85 23.69
C VAL A 681 6.10 0.53 23.12
N HIS A 682 7.12 1.18 23.65
CA HIS A 682 8.52 1.00 23.27
C HIS A 682 9.28 0.15 24.30
N ASN A 683 10.56 -0.07 24.06
CA ASN A 683 11.42 -0.88 24.93
C ASN A 683 11.37 -0.45 26.40
N THR A 684 11.42 0.85 26.67
CA THR A 684 11.37 1.42 28.03
C THR A 684 10.04 1.18 28.70
N ASP A 685 8.93 1.37 27.97
CA ASP A 685 7.58 1.17 28.51
C ASP A 685 7.33 -0.27 28.97
N ILE A 686 7.93 -1.23 28.25
CA ILE A 686 7.88 -2.65 28.61
C ILE A 686 8.76 -2.92 29.84
N ARG A 687 10.01 -2.40 29.87
CA ARG A 687 10.96 -2.61 30.97
C ARG A 687 10.50 -2.00 32.29
N ASP A 688 9.73 -0.91 32.23
CA ASP A 688 9.16 -0.25 33.43
C ASP A 688 8.21 -1.20 34.21
N GLY A 689 7.76 -2.28 33.61
CA GLY A 689 6.99 -3.34 34.26
C GLY A 689 5.55 -2.95 34.64
N PHE A 690 4.97 -3.71 35.56
CA PHE A 690 3.56 -3.57 36.01
C PHE A 690 2.55 -3.53 34.83
N LEU A 691 2.87 -4.21 33.75
CA LEU A 691 2.13 -4.19 32.48
C LEU A 691 0.68 -4.67 32.67
N HIS A 692 0.44 -5.67 33.50
CA HIS A 692 -0.90 -6.23 33.81
C HIS A 692 -1.87 -5.20 34.43
N LYS A 693 -1.35 -4.14 35.07
CA LYS A 693 -2.17 -3.04 35.59
C LYS A 693 -2.61 -2.08 34.49
N LYS A 694 -1.81 -1.99 33.45
CA LYS A 694 -2.03 -1.06 32.32
C LYS A 694 -2.78 -1.72 31.16
N TYR A 695 -2.46 -2.98 30.84
CA TYR A 695 -2.90 -3.66 29.60
C TYR A 695 -3.51 -5.03 29.90
N ASP A 696 -4.41 -5.45 29.02
CA ASP A 696 -5.01 -6.79 29.00
C ASP A 696 -4.34 -7.67 27.96
N ALA A 697 -3.97 -7.05 26.83
CA ALA A 697 -3.24 -7.68 25.75
C ALA A 697 -2.02 -6.86 25.34
N ILE A 698 -0.91 -7.56 25.05
CA ILE A 698 0.27 -6.99 24.36
C ILE A 698 0.43 -7.75 23.06
N VAL A 699 0.53 -7.01 21.95
CA VAL A 699 0.72 -7.56 20.61
C VAL A 699 2.16 -7.33 20.16
N LEU A 700 2.83 -8.42 19.75
CA LEU A 700 4.11 -8.40 19.05
C LEU A 700 3.83 -8.70 17.58
N ALA A 701 3.98 -7.71 16.71
CA ALA A 701 3.86 -7.88 15.27
C ALA A 701 4.98 -8.77 14.71
N ASP A 702 4.88 -9.17 13.43
CA ASP A 702 5.86 -10.05 12.80
C ASP A 702 7.28 -9.47 12.90
N GLN A 703 8.12 -10.13 13.67
CA GLN A 703 9.48 -9.72 13.97
C GLN A 703 10.33 -10.91 14.45
N GLN A 704 11.59 -10.96 14.05
CA GLN A 704 12.49 -12.02 14.51
C GLN A 704 12.78 -11.92 16.02
N PRO A 705 12.89 -13.04 16.75
CA PRO A 705 13.19 -13.05 18.20
C PRO A 705 14.39 -12.20 18.58
N ARG A 706 15.46 -12.26 17.78
CA ARG A 706 16.67 -11.47 18.00
C ARG A 706 16.37 -9.97 17.89
N SER A 707 15.56 -9.56 16.93
CA SER A 707 15.20 -8.14 16.78
C SER A 707 14.35 -7.64 17.95
N ILE A 708 13.55 -8.52 18.56
CA ILE A 708 12.79 -8.19 19.79
C ILE A 708 13.76 -8.00 20.96
N MET A 709 14.72 -8.92 21.13
CA MET A 709 15.63 -8.91 22.28
C MET A 709 16.73 -7.84 22.16
N ASP A 710 17.42 -7.80 21.00
CA ASP A 710 18.59 -6.95 20.81
C ASP A 710 18.23 -5.57 20.20
N GLY A 711 17.15 -5.51 19.39
CA GLY A 711 16.65 -4.28 18.78
C GLY A 711 17.66 -3.57 17.89
N GLN A 712 17.73 -2.26 18.02
CA GLN A 712 18.67 -1.41 17.27
C GLN A 712 20.07 -1.48 17.86
N THR A 713 20.99 -2.14 17.16
CA THR A 713 22.36 -2.35 17.62
C THR A 713 23.40 -1.46 16.92
N SER A 714 23.00 -0.63 15.94
CA SER A 714 23.93 0.24 15.22
C SER A 714 24.65 1.21 16.17
N PRO A 715 25.98 1.30 16.13
CA PRO A 715 26.72 2.29 16.91
C PRO A 715 26.45 3.74 16.44
N ALA A 716 25.94 3.91 15.20
CA ALA A 716 25.51 5.18 14.68
C ALA A 716 24.14 5.63 15.21
N ALA A 717 23.33 4.71 15.73
CA ALA A 717 22.04 5.07 16.30
C ALA A 717 22.21 5.97 17.53
N ARG A 718 21.31 6.90 17.71
CA ARG A 718 21.27 7.73 18.92
C ARG A 718 21.00 6.85 20.15
N PRO A 719 21.63 7.14 21.30
CA PRO A 719 21.53 6.29 22.50
C PRO A 719 20.09 5.99 22.94
N GLU A 720 19.21 6.99 22.85
CA GLU A 720 17.79 6.86 23.24
C GLU A 720 17.00 5.87 22.37
N TYR A 721 17.51 5.50 21.21
CA TYR A 721 16.89 4.55 20.26
C TYR A 721 17.66 3.22 20.11
N ARG A 722 18.59 2.94 21.01
CA ARG A 722 19.37 1.69 21.00
C ARG A 722 18.74 0.59 21.83
N GLY A 723 19.06 -0.64 21.44
CA GLY A 723 18.67 -1.84 22.14
C GLY A 723 17.26 -2.32 21.79
N GLY A 724 16.94 -3.51 22.27
CA GLY A 724 15.65 -4.15 22.24
C GLY A 724 15.04 -4.29 23.63
N LEU A 725 14.26 -5.34 23.87
CA LEU A 725 13.66 -5.60 25.19
C LEU A 725 14.73 -5.97 26.23
N GLY A 726 15.75 -6.74 25.83
CA GLY A 726 16.73 -7.30 26.77
C GLY A 726 16.08 -8.22 27.82
N ASP A 727 16.85 -8.61 28.81
CA ASP A 727 16.38 -9.50 29.86
C ASP A 727 15.32 -8.85 30.77
N ASP A 728 15.47 -7.54 31.09
CA ASP A 728 14.50 -6.81 31.90
C ASP A 728 13.13 -6.75 31.23
N GLY A 729 13.09 -6.51 29.90
CA GLY A 729 11.84 -6.51 29.14
C GLY A 729 11.24 -7.91 29.00
N LEU A 730 12.06 -8.95 28.88
CA LEU A 730 11.61 -10.34 28.91
C LEU A 730 10.95 -10.66 30.26
N HIS A 731 11.62 -10.39 31.38
CA HIS A 731 11.07 -10.60 32.73
C HIS A 731 9.77 -9.82 32.95
N ALA A 732 9.66 -8.60 32.41
CA ALA A 732 8.43 -7.83 32.48
C ALA A 732 7.26 -8.48 31.72
N LEU A 733 7.53 -9.07 30.54
CA LEU A 733 6.54 -9.82 29.77
C LEU A 733 6.17 -11.16 30.45
N GLU A 734 7.13 -11.87 31.04
CA GLU A 734 6.88 -13.06 31.83
C GLU A 734 5.97 -12.74 33.03
N ALA A 735 6.28 -11.68 33.77
CA ALA A 735 5.45 -11.18 34.85
C ALA A 735 4.05 -10.75 34.38
N PHE A 736 3.95 -10.13 33.19
CA PHE A 736 2.67 -9.76 32.59
C PHE A 736 1.78 -10.99 32.36
N VAL A 737 2.31 -12.03 31.73
CA VAL A 737 1.59 -13.29 31.51
C VAL A 737 1.28 -13.99 32.84
N ALA A 738 2.24 -14.08 33.77
CA ALA A 738 2.03 -14.72 35.09
C ALA A 738 0.95 -14.01 35.93
N ASN A 739 0.68 -12.73 35.67
CA ASN A 739 -0.37 -11.95 36.34
C ASN A 739 -1.67 -11.83 35.51
N GLY A 740 -1.91 -12.72 34.55
CA GLY A 740 -3.19 -12.82 33.85
C GLY A 740 -3.24 -12.10 32.50
N GLY A 741 -2.16 -11.45 32.06
CA GLY A 741 -2.06 -10.79 30.77
C GLY A 741 -2.07 -11.78 29.59
N THR A 742 -2.49 -11.32 28.43
CA THR A 742 -2.46 -12.07 27.17
C THR A 742 -1.37 -11.52 26.24
N LEU A 743 -0.39 -12.34 25.91
CA LEU A 743 0.62 -12.02 24.90
C LEU A 743 0.20 -12.62 23.56
N VAL A 744 0.02 -11.76 22.55
CA VAL A 744 -0.34 -12.13 21.19
C VAL A 744 0.88 -11.95 20.29
N THR A 745 1.31 -13.01 19.60
CA THR A 745 2.46 -12.97 18.70
C THR A 745 2.05 -13.33 17.29
N LEU A 746 2.57 -12.57 16.30
CA LEU A 746 2.24 -12.71 14.89
C LEU A 746 3.48 -13.13 14.09
N GLY A 747 3.31 -14.09 13.17
CA GLY A 747 4.40 -14.50 12.28
C GLY A 747 5.64 -15.00 13.04
N ALA A 748 6.81 -14.47 12.69
CA ALA A 748 8.08 -14.87 13.31
C ALA A 748 8.20 -14.53 14.81
N ALA A 749 7.38 -13.59 15.34
CA ALA A 749 7.35 -13.30 16.76
C ALA A 749 6.84 -14.48 17.61
N CYS A 750 6.17 -15.48 16.99
CA CYS A 750 5.81 -16.72 17.67
C CYS A 750 7.04 -17.49 18.17
N ASP A 751 8.15 -17.44 17.42
CA ASP A 751 9.40 -18.11 17.84
C ASP A 751 9.98 -17.47 19.10
N PHE A 752 9.77 -16.17 19.34
CA PHE A 752 10.14 -15.53 20.61
C PHE A 752 9.39 -16.15 21.79
N ALA A 753 8.07 -16.37 21.66
CA ALA A 753 7.30 -17.03 22.70
C ALA A 753 7.72 -18.50 22.89
N ILE A 754 7.96 -19.24 21.81
CA ILE A 754 8.39 -20.65 21.86
C ILE A 754 9.77 -20.78 22.52
N GLU A 755 10.68 -19.83 22.32
CA GLU A 755 12.03 -19.85 22.89
C GLU A 755 12.07 -19.47 24.38
N ARG A 756 11.11 -18.63 24.83
CA ARG A 756 11.18 -17.99 26.16
C ARG A 756 10.24 -18.59 27.17
N TRP A 757 9.18 -19.27 26.75
CA TRP A 757 8.25 -19.94 27.66
C TRP A 757 8.34 -21.48 27.51
N PRO A 758 8.27 -22.22 28.61
CA PRO A 758 8.25 -23.69 28.57
C PRO A 758 6.86 -24.18 28.12
N ILE A 759 6.56 -24.08 26.84
CA ILE A 759 5.29 -24.45 26.23
C ILE A 759 5.39 -25.70 25.37
N PRO A 760 4.30 -26.50 25.25
CA PRO A 760 4.31 -27.74 24.47
C PRO A 760 4.11 -27.52 22.97
N VAL A 761 4.62 -26.42 22.44
CA VAL A 761 4.45 -26.03 21.02
C VAL A 761 5.81 -25.95 20.36
N GLN A 762 5.90 -26.54 19.18
CA GLN A 762 7.11 -26.51 18.36
C GLN A 762 6.82 -25.93 16.99
N ASN A 763 7.72 -25.06 16.50
CA ASN A 763 7.72 -24.59 15.13
C ASN A 763 8.34 -25.65 14.21
N VAL A 764 7.51 -26.32 13.41
CA VAL A 764 7.93 -27.39 12.50
C VAL A 764 8.79 -26.85 11.35
N LYS A 765 8.59 -25.59 10.95
CA LYS A 765 9.38 -24.96 9.90
C LYS A 765 10.84 -24.76 10.28
N ARG A 766 11.15 -24.67 11.57
CA ARG A 766 12.52 -24.49 12.05
C ARG A 766 13.38 -25.70 11.66
N GLY A 767 14.46 -25.45 10.96
CA GLY A 767 15.38 -26.47 10.43
C GLY A 767 15.07 -26.92 9.00
N LEU A 768 13.93 -26.53 8.41
CA LEU A 768 13.67 -26.79 7.00
C LEU A 768 14.47 -25.81 6.13
N THR A 769 15.14 -26.34 5.13
CA THR A 769 15.83 -25.56 4.10
C THR A 769 14.81 -24.94 3.14
N ARG A 770 15.24 -23.92 2.37
CA ARG A 770 14.40 -23.30 1.32
C ARG A 770 14.00 -24.31 0.24
N ASP A 771 14.80 -25.34 -0.01
CA ASP A 771 14.46 -26.40 -0.96
C ASP A 771 13.39 -27.36 -0.43
N GLN A 772 13.31 -27.53 0.89
CA GLN A 772 12.30 -28.36 1.54
C GLN A 772 10.99 -27.61 1.74
N HIS A 773 11.04 -26.35 2.19
CA HIS A 773 9.86 -25.53 2.41
C HIS A 773 10.09 -24.07 2.02
N PHE A 774 9.24 -23.57 1.11
CA PHE A 774 9.28 -22.17 0.69
C PHE A 774 7.89 -21.69 0.21
N ALA A 775 7.37 -20.64 0.81
CA ALA A 775 6.08 -20.03 0.47
C ALA A 775 6.17 -18.50 0.58
N PRO A 776 6.64 -17.83 -0.48
CA PRO A 776 6.88 -16.39 -0.46
C PRO A 776 5.59 -15.61 -0.71
N GLY A 777 4.80 -15.35 0.34
CA GLY A 777 3.56 -14.61 0.23
C GLY A 777 2.48 -15.39 -0.53
N THR A 778 1.99 -16.45 0.08
CA THR A 778 1.02 -17.41 -0.46
C THR A 778 -0.31 -17.27 0.27
N ILE A 779 -1.42 -17.31 -0.45
CA ILE A 779 -2.76 -17.44 0.14
C ILE A 779 -3.04 -18.91 0.36
N VAL A 780 -3.29 -19.30 1.61
CA VAL A 780 -3.47 -20.69 2.04
C VAL A 780 -4.86 -20.91 2.60
N ARG A 781 -5.37 -22.14 2.47
CA ARG A 781 -6.59 -22.57 3.11
C ARG A 781 -6.37 -22.81 4.59
N LEU A 782 -7.35 -22.43 5.40
CA LEU A 782 -7.37 -22.62 6.83
C LEU A 782 -8.69 -23.27 7.25
N GLN A 783 -8.59 -24.23 8.15
CA GLN A 783 -9.70 -24.81 8.87
C GLN A 783 -9.74 -24.23 10.28
N VAL A 784 -10.76 -23.42 10.56
CA VAL A 784 -10.93 -22.70 11.84
C VAL A 784 -11.95 -23.45 12.70
N ASP A 785 -11.68 -23.59 13.99
CA ASP A 785 -12.66 -24.07 14.95
C ASP A 785 -13.57 -22.92 15.43
N PRO A 786 -14.83 -22.82 14.96
CA PRO A 786 -15.72 -21.74 15.34
C PRO A 786 -16.27 -21.89 16.78
N ALA A 787 -15.98 -22.98 17.48
CA ALA A 787 -16.28 -23.16 18.90
C ALA A 787 -15.17 -22.55 19.79
N SER A 788 -13.97 -22.41 19.27
CA SER A 788 -12.89 -21.68 19.94
C SER A 788 -13.24 -20.20 20.09
N PRO A 789 -13.01 -19.56 21.25
CA PRO A 789 -13.27 -18.13 21.42
C PRO A 789 -12.58 -17.23 20.37
N ILE A 790 -11.38 -17.57 19.90
CA ILE A 790 -10.68 -16.84 18.84
C ILE A 790 -11.32 -17.11 17.48
N GLY A 791 -11.98 -18.26 17.29
CA GLY A 791 -12.72 -18.60 16.06
C GLY A 791 -14.16 -18.08 16.02
N PHE A 792 -14.63 -17.34 17.01
CA PHE A 792 -16.01 -16.83 17.03
C PHE A 792 -16.33 -15.98 15.80
N GLY A 793 -17.50 -16.25 15.21
CA GLY A 793 -17.97 -15.54 14.01
C GLY A 793 -17.27 -15.91 12.71
N MET A 794 -16.29 -16.80 12.76
CA MET A 794 -15.57 -17.29 11.58
C MET A 794 -16.32 -18.42 10.88
N PRO A 795 -16.22 -18.54 9.54
CA PRO A 795 -16.57 -19.77 8.86
C PRO A 795 -15.55 -20.88 9.18
N PRO A 796 -15.96 -22.18 9.12
CA PRO A 796 -15.03 -23.30 9.35
C PRO A 796 -13.85 -23.34 8.37
N ASP A 797 -14.10 -22.94 7.12
CA ASP A 797 -13.08 -22.85 6.09
C ASP A 797 -12.91 -21.40 5.65
N THR A 798 -11.68 -20.94 5.57
CA THR A 798 -11.31 -19.59 5.15
C THR A 798 -9.94 -19.58 4.48
N PHE A 799 -9.52 -18.40 4.04
CA PHE A 799 -8.17 -18.18 3.50
C PHE A 799 -7.37 -17.29 4.45
N GLY A 800 -6.06 -17.57 4.57
CA GLY A 800 -5.12 -16.76 5.30
C GLY A 800 -3.88 -16.44 4.47
N PHE A 801 -3.17 -15.38 4.83
CA PHE A 801 -1.92 -15.01 4.18
C PHE A 801 -0.73 -15.58 4.94
N TYR A 802 0.08 -16.39 4.25
CA TYR A 802 1.25 -17.07 4.77
C TYR A 802 2.52 -16.63 4.01
N ASN A 803 3.53 -16.18 4.74
CA ASN A 803 4.80 -15.75 4.13
C ASN A 803 5.99 -16.34 4.90
N ASN A 804 6.37 -17.56 4.59
CA ASN A 804 7.46 -18.28 5.24
C ASN A 804 7.37 -18.23 6.79
N SER A 805 6.19 -18.13 7.33
CA SER A 805 5.89 -17.99 8.76
C SER A 805 5.99 -19.35 9.49
N PRO A 806 5.98 -19.39 10.82
CA PRO A 806 5.91 -20.63 11.60
C PRO A 806 4.61 -21.43 11.37
N PHE A 807 4.67 -22.74 11.55
CA PHE A 807 3.52 -23.63 11.72
C PHE A 807 3.85 -24.70 12.76
N PHE A 808 2.84 -25.19 13.48
CA PHE A 808 3.07 -25.77 14.79
C PHE A 808 2.63 -27.23 14.91
N THR A 809 3.37 -27.96 15.78
CA THR A 809 2.89 -29.18 16.43
C THR A 809 2.79 -28.93 17.92
N ILE A 810 1.85 -29.66 18.56
CA ILE A 810 1.74 -29.72 20.01
C ILE A 810 2.33 -31.05 20.43
N GLY A 811 3.27 -31.02 21.38
CA GLY A 811 3.99 -32.23 21.85
C GLY A 811 3.11 -33.12 22.76
N ASP A 812 3.37 -34.43 22.72
CA ASP A 812 2.58 -35.45 23.41
C ASP A 812 2.81 -35.52 24.93
N GLY A 813 3.77 -34.81 25.51
CA GLY A 813 4.19 -34.97 26.90
C GLY A 813 3.74 -33.92 27.91
N PHE A 814 3.32 -32.80 27.44
CA PHE A 814 2.77 -31.73 28.29
C PHE A 814 1.26 -31.76 28.18
N ALA A 815 0.61 -31.69 29.34
CA ALA A 815 -0.80 -31.71 29.40
C ALA A 815 -1.44 -31.05 28.17
N SER A 816 -1.95 -31.87 27.24
CA SER A 816 -2.78 -31.47 26.09
C SER A 816 -3.97 -30.58 26.49
N GLN A 817 -4.16 -30.44 27.79
CA GLN A 817 -5.14 -29.58 28.48
C GLN A 817 -4.78 -28.08 28.51
N THR A 818 -3.51 -27.69 28.26
CA THR A 818 -3.05 -26.28 28.30
C THR A 818 -2.91 -25.63 26.94
N ALA A 819 -2.79 -26.40 25.86
CA ALA A 819 -2.67 -25.88 24.50
C ALA A 819 -3.84 -26.34 23.63
N SER A 820 -4.47 -25.41 22.93
CA SER A 820 -5.59 -25.67 22.02
C SER A 820 -5.32 -25.08 20.63
N VAL A 821 -5.76 -25.81 19.60
CA VAL A 821 -5.64 -25.38 18.22
C VAL A 821 -6.90 -24.62 17.81
N VAL A 822 -6.70 -23.38 17.34
CA VAL A 822 -7.77 -22.52 16.82
C VAL A 822 -7.96 -22.73 15.32
N ALA A 823 -6.86 -22.86 14.58
CA ALA A 823 -6.88 -23.07 13.15
C ALA A 823 -5.78 -24.03 12.72
N ARG A 824 -6.07 -24.85 11.68
CA ARG A 824 -5.15 -25.82 11.06
C ARG A 824 -5.05 -25.57 9.55
N TYR A 825 -3.96 -26.02 8.97
CA TYR A 825 -3.88 -26.25 7.54
C TYR A 825 -4.61 -27.58 7.20
N PRO A 826 -5.34 -27.67 6.08
CA PRO A 826 -5.91 -28.94 5.65
C PRO A 826 -4.81 -29.99 5.35
N ASN A 827 -5.19 -31.25 5.24
CA ASN A 827 -4.24 -32.34 4.95
C ASN A 827 -3.75 -32.33 3.49
N THR A 828 -4.49 -31.71 2.59
CA THR A 828 -4.20 -31.60 1.15
C THR A 828 -4.78 -30.30 0.61
N ASP A 829 -4.33 -29.85 -0.56
CA ASP A 829 -4.84 -28.66 -1.26
C ASP A 829 -4.77 -27.39 -0.39
N ILE A 830 -3.61 -27.19 0.26
CA ILE A 830 -3.37 -26.03 1.14
C ILE A 830 -3.32 -24.73 0.35
N VAL A 831 -2.82 -24.76 -0.90
CA VAL A 831 -2.64 -23.55 -1.72
C VAL A 831 -3.96 -23.03 -2.26
N GLY A 832 -4.43 -21.89 -1.77
CA GLY A 832 -5.53 -21.13 -2.39
C GLY A 832 -5.04 -20.40 -3.63
N SER A 833 -3.95 -19.65 -3.51
CA SER A 833 -3.34 -18.86 -4.60
C SER A 833 -1.85 -18.68 -4.34
N GLY A 834 -1.03 -18.62 -5.39
CA GLY A 834 0.42 -18.37 -5.33
C GLY A 834 1.26 -19.63 -5.44
N TRP A 835 2.35 -19.67 -4.67
CA TRP A 835 3.36 -20.71 -4.74
C TRP A 835 3.73 -21.23 -3.35
N LEU A 836 3.71 -22.54 -3.19
CA LEU A 836 4.15 -23.26 -1.99
C LEU A 836 4.96 -24.48 -2.41
N ARG A 837 6.15 -24.60 -1.88
CA ARG A 837 6.97 -25.82 -1.92
C ARG A 837 6.95 -26.46 -0.54
N GLY A 838 6.85 -27.79 -0.47
CA GLY A 838 6.83 -28.54 0.77
C GLY A 838 5.49 -28.46 1.49
N GLU A 839 4.38 -28.58 0.77
CA GLU A 839 3.02 -28.61 1.31
C GLU A 839 2.86 -29.71 2.36
N GLU A 840 3.51 -30.86 2.17
CA GLU A 840 3.48 -32.02 3.06
C GLU A 840 3.96 -31.71 4.48
N PHE A 841 4.86 -30.76 4.66
CA PHE A 841 5.32 -30.34 5.99
C PHE A 841 4.25 -29.54 6.75
N MET A 842 3.36 -28.86 6.04
CA MET A 842 2.27 -28.06 6.61
C MET A 842 1.00 -28.87 6.85
N ALA A 843 0.82 -29.97 6.12
CA ALA A 843 -0.40 -30.77 6.12
C ALA A 843 -0.86 -31.15 7.56
N GLY A 844 -2.07 -30.78 7.92
CA GLY A 844 -2.68 -31.01 9.24
C GLY A 844 -2.04 -30.25 10.43
N LYS A 845 -1.00 -29.43 10.21
CA LYS A 845 -0.33 -28.68 11.27
C LYS A 845 -1.18 -27.50 11.73
N ALA A 846 -0.94 -27.08 12.99
CA ALA A 846 -1.62 -25.92 13.54
C ALA A 846 -1.07 -24.62 12.94
N ALA A 847 -1.99 -23.72 12.55
CA ALA A 847 -1.71 -22.36 12.09
C ALA A 847 -1.84 -21.36 13.23
N ILE A 848 -2.79 -21.57 14.14
CA ILE A 848 -3.04 -20.69 15.30
C ILE A 848 -3.25 -21.56 16.54
N VAL A 849 -2.55 -21.21 17.61
CA VAL A 849 -2.58 -21.95 18.88
C VAL A 849 -2.78 -20.98 20.04
N VAL A 850 -3.59 -21.40 21.02
CA VAL A 850 -3.75 -20.73 22.32
C VAL A 850 -3.14 -21.62 23.39
N ILE A 851 -2.33 -21.05 24.26
CA ILE A 851 -1.72 -21.71 25.40
C ILE A 851 -2.20 -21.00 26.67
N GLU A 852 -2.93 -21.73 27.53
CA GLU A 852 -3.38 -21.23 28.82
C GLU A 852 -2.25 -21.41 29.86
N MET A 853 -1.76 -20.28 30.39
CA MET A 853 -0.62 -20.24 31.34
C MET A 853 -1.07 -20.15 32.81
N ASN A 854 -2.38 -20.05 33.04
CA ASN A 854 -3.01 -19.94 34.36
C ASN A 854 -2.27 -19.04 35.38
N PRO A 855 -2.60 -17.71 35.49
CA PRO A 855 -3.84 -17.12 34.92
C PRO A 855 -3.69 -16.47 33.56
N GLY A 856 -2.50 -16.28 32.99
CA GLY A 856 -2.28 -15.61 31.73
C GLY A 856 -2.43 -16.50 30.48
N ARG A 857 -2.08 -15.96 29.33
CA ARG A 857 -2.28 -16.64 28.05
C ARG A 857 -1.24 -16.22 27.02
N LEU A 858 -0.83 -17.17 26.16
CA LEU A 858 -0.10 -16.92 24.93
C LEU A 858 -0.98 -17.27 23.74
N VAL A 859 -1.00 -16.41 22.72
CA VAL A 859 -1.71 -16.67 21.46
C VAL A 859 -0.69 -16.56 20.32
N LEU A 860 -0.48 -17.65 19.61
CA LEU A 860 0.50 -17.75 18.54
C LEU A 860 -0.20 -17.79 17.19
N PHE A 861 0.00 -16.77 16.36
CA PHE A 861 -0.45 -16.73 14.96
C PHE A 861 0.71 -17.07 14.04
N GLY A 862 0.79 -18.31 13.54
CA GLY A 862 1.75 -18.74 12.54
C GLY A 862 1.46 -18.19 11.13
N LEU A 863 0.87 -17.02 11.05
CA LEU A 863 0.51 -16.29 9.84
C LEU A 863 0.33 -14.80 10.18
N ARG A 864 0.11 -13.96 9.17
CA ARG A 864 -0.18 -12.53 9.35
C ARG A 864 -1.67 -12.26 9.15
N PRO A 865 -2.50 -12.29 10.22
CA PRO A 865 -3.95 -12.15 10.10
C PRO A 865 -4.40 -10.78 9.58
N GLN A 866 -3.53 -9.78 9.67
CA GLN A 866 -3.77 -8.38 9.28
C GLN A 866 -2.94 -7.92 8.06
N HIS A 867 -2.30 -8.84 7.35
CA HIS A 867 -1.31 -8.53 6.30
C HIS A 867 -1.72 -7.35 5.42
N ARG A 868 -0.96 -6.26 5.48
CA ARG A 868 -1.14 -5.03 4.69
C ARG A 868 -2.59 -4.52 4.59
N ALA A 869 -3.37 -4.74 5.65
CA ALA A 869 -4.81 -4.45 5.69
C ALA A 869 -5.64 -5.11 4.57
N GLN A 870 -5.15 -6.19 3.96
CA GLN A 870 -5.80 -6.88 2.84
C GLN A 870 -6.66 -8.07 3.31
N THR A 871 -6.25 -8.74 4.38
CA THR A 871 -6.76 -10.02 4.83
C THR A 871 -8.00 -9.91 5.72
N HIS A 872 -9.05 -9.23 5.23
CA HIS A 872 -10.31 -9.04 5.97
C HIS A 872 -10.92 -10.37 6.45
N ALA A 873 -10.71 -11.45 5.69
CA ALA A 873 -11.15 -12.80 6.07
C ALA A 873 -10.57 -13.29 7.39
N THR A 874 -9.44 -12.77 7.86
CA THR A 874 -8.76 -13.20 9.09
C THR A 874 -8.68 -12.13 10.18
N PHE A 875 -9.11 -10.90 9.94
CA PHE A 875 -9.14 -9.85 10.97
C PHE A 875 -9.90 -10.26 12.23
N PRO A 876 -11.07 -10.91 12.13
CA PRO A 876 -11.81 -11.31 13.33
C PRO A 876 -11.03 -12.23 14.27
N LEU A 877 -10.10 -13.05 13.75
CA LEU A 877 -9.24 -13.91 14.59
C LEU A 877 -8.36 -13.06 15.53
N LEU A 878 -7.74 -11.99 15.00
CA LEU A 878 -6.95 -11.06 15.81
C LEU A 878 -7.84 -10.30 16.81
N PHE A 879 -8.98 -9.79 16.38
CA PHE A 879 -9.91 -9.05 17.23
C PHE A 879 -10.43 -9.92 18.38
N ASN A 880 -10.77 -11.17 18.10
CA ASN A 880 -11.22 -12.13 19.10
C ASN A 880 -10.13 -12.46 20.13
N ALA A 881 -8.86 -12.53 19.73
CA ALA A 881 -7.76 -12.70 20.68
C ALA A 881 -7.69 -11.52 21.68
N LEU A 882 -7.95 -10.29 21.21
CA LEU A 882 -7.98 -9.10 22.06
C LEU A 882 -9.20 -9.08 22.98
N TYR A 883 -10.39 -9.49 22.52
CA TYR A 883 -11.57 -9.63 23.39
C TYR A 883 -11.39 -10.73 24.43
N LEU A 884 -10.81 -11.85 24.03
CA LEU A 884 -10.54 -12.97 24.92
C LEU A 884 -9.61 -12.58 26.08
N ALA A 885 -8.69 -11.63 25.84
CA ALA A 885 -7.81 -11.09 26.88
C ALA A 885 -8.59 -10.46 28.05
N THR A 886 -9.83 -10.02 27.83
CA THR A 886 -10.67 -9.36 28.85
C THR A 886 -11.55 -10.32 29.61
N SER A 887 -11.66 -11.58 29.19
CA SER A 887 -12.58 -12.58 29.79
C SER A 887 -12.14 -13.11 31.17
N ARG A 888 -10.90 -12.83 31.60
CA ARG A 888 -10.33 -13.18 32.90
C ARG A 888 -10.13 -11.92 33.74
N GLY A 889 -10.71 -11.87 34.91
CA GLY A 889 -10.56 -10.75 35.84
C GLY A 889 -11.70 -10.58 36.86
N GLN A 890 -12.65 -11.50 36.85
CA GLN A 890 -13.56 -11.67 37.98
C GLN A 890 -13.19 -12.96 38.70
N GLY A 891 -12.11 -12.91 39.49
CA GLY A 891 -11.95 -13.84 40.59
C GLY A 891 -13.16 -13.71 41.54
N PRO A 892 -13.61 -14.79 42.21
CA PRO A 892 -14.72 -14.72 43.15
C PRO A 892 -14.29 -13.83 44.34
N GLY A 893 -14.62 -12.54 44.32
CA GLY A 893 -14.24 -11.63 45.39
C GLY A 893 -14.26 -10.13 45.12
N ALA A 894 -15.11 -9.63 44.23
CA ALA A 894 -15.47 -8.21 44.18
C ALA A 894 -17.01 -8.09 44.14
N GLY A 895 -17.63 -8.56 45.18
CA GLY A 895 -18.98 -8.21 45.55
C GLY A 895 -19.04 -6.72 45.89
N ASP A 896 -20.08 -6.07 45.46
CA ASP A 896 -20.53 -4.71 45.76
C ASP A 896 -19.98 -4.15 47.07
N GLN A 897 -19.17 -3.09 47.02
CA GLN A 897 -19.12 -2.01 47.98
C GLN A 897 -19.08 -0.69 47.28
#